data_9138949061dc7f068ab07a26e81868db
#
_entry.id   9138949061dc7f068ab07a26e81868db
#
_cell.length_a   1.000
_cell.length_b   1.000
_cell.length_c   1.000
_cell.angle_alpha   90.00
_cell.angle_beta   90.00
_cell.angle_gamma   90.00
#
_symmetry.space_group_name_H-M   'P 1'
#
loop_
_entity.id
_entity.type
_entity.pdbx_description
1 polymer ?
#
loop_
_entity_poly.entity_id
_entity_poly.type
_entity_poly.pdbx_seq_one_letter_code
_entity_poly.pdbx_strand_id
1 'polypeptide(L)'
;MSALLDTWMACVYPDVAARCAPTTADLAALLALALGATLLLVATRRVATALRTLRALSLTPVLSRRLAHWVRPRSYSDEQFFQADGAGPVRVASRRRGLERLAATLHEQYPASRAWGTGIREGFSDLRFTDANRVPFPFARVMRERFDLCSVVTASDGPYLQTLDGHATLDVGGSYGVNVAGFGRYKDWMARGLERVRDLGPVLGPLHPVTAENIALLRRISGLDEVSFHMSGTEAVMAAVRLARFNTGRKLIVCFSGAYHGWWDGVQPGLGSERPLDDCLTLKDLHPASLDVIRRRAGEIAAVLVNPVQSFHPNAPPPSDAVLLTSGVRRTEEGTERYAEWLRRLRAVCQEASVPLIFDEVYTGFRLAPGGAQEYFGVTADMVVYGKTVAGGMPIGVVCGTKALMRRFDPERPMRIAYVIGTFSGHPVVMGAMNEFLRWVIEPPTAALYAEMNERCADWTRATNHGLADAALPIRVVHLGTVWTVLFTEPGRYNWLLQYYLRAEGVSMSWVGTGRCLANMDFTEKDYEALQTKLLSAAHAMNADGWWPRAAEHPGRERRMRMQLVREVVGSLVRVPRPLRTFYTEVMRRKKDDHHASHSDLTNQLFHIVSSSVFLGCYVLAFWDLTTAMWAGLAALFLRQIGHAVLEPPCHDKEATLLGFNTRNKTLVLGVYLAIPVVHLMLAPEWTAAALGPLVPAVAQQWFGWTLLVVGGRVAYLMWAQNAWLAMVWLVKLATDPLTDIVAYSPRYLKRS
;
A
#
# COMPACT_ATOMS: atom_id res chain seq x y z
N MET A 1 -32.83 -21.73 56.63
CA MET A 1 -31.60 -22.20 57.28
C MET A 1 -30.76 -21.05 57.81
N SER A 2 -30.64 -19.88 57.11
CA SER A 2 -29.98 -18.68 57.65
C SER A 2 -30.70 -18.11 58.85
N ALA A 3 -32.04 -17.90 58.78
CA ALA A 3 -32.82 -17.34 59.85
C ALA A 3 -32.81 -18.20 61.13
N LEU A 4 -32.69 -19.53 61.01
CA LEU A 4 -32.55 -20.43 62.16
C LEU A 4 -31.13 -20.39 62.78
N LEU A 5 -30.11 -20.18 61.95
CA LEU A 5 -28.73 -19.97 62.40
C LEU A 5 -28.58 -18.60 63.13
N ASP A 6 -29.21 -17.59 62.59
CA ASP A 6 -29.19 -16.22 63.17
C ASP A 6 -29.95 -16.19 64.51
N THR A 7 -31.05 -16.90 64.59
CA THR A 7 -31.83 -17.03 65.86
C THR A 7 -31.07 -17.85 66.90
N TRP A 8 -30.37 -18.95 66.47
CA TRP A 8 -29.56 -19.78 67.35
C TRP A 8 -28.31 -19.02 67.85
N MET A 9 -27.63 -18.30 66.93
CA MET A 9 -26.49 -17.45 67.31
C MET A 9 -26.85 -16.33 68.30
N ALA A 10 -27.99 -15.67 68.12
CA ALA A 10 -28.49 -14.66 69.03
C ALA A 10 -28.89 -15.16 70.41
N CYS A 11 -29.35 -16.44 70.51
CA CYS A 11 -29.69 -17.05 71.78
C CYS A 11 -28.53 -17.64 72.57
N VAL A 12 -27.49 -18.11 71.85
CA VAL A 12 -26.35 -18.84 72.49
C VAL A 12 -25.17 -17.89 72.81
N TYR A 13 -25.01 -16.81 72.02
CA TYR A 13 -23.93 -15.84 72.18
C TYR A 13 -24.42 -14.38 71.96
N PRO A 14 -25.26 -13.84 72.85
CA PRO A 14 -25.83 -12.50 72.67
C PRO A 14 -24.78 -11.38 72.58
N ASP A 15 -23.68 -11.50 73.37
CA ASP A 15 -22.57 -10.50 73.32
C ASP A 15 -21.71 -10.57 72.06
N VAL A 16 -21.62 -11.71 71.45
CA VAL A 16 -20.86 -11.91 70.18
C VAL A 16 -21.70 -11.44 68.99
N ALA A 17 -23.00 -11.72 68.98
CA ALA A 17 -23.92 -11.25 67.98
C ALA A 17 -23.99 -9.71 67.91
N ALA A 18 -24.03 -9.03 69.08
CA ALA A 18 -24.06 -7.59 69.15
C ALA A 18 -22.73 -6.93 68.76
N ARG A 19 -21.59 -7.64 68.88
CA ARG A 19 -20.25 -7.14 68.44
C ARG A 19 -19.91 -7.46 66.98
N CYS A 20 -20.64 -8.41 66.37
CA CYS A 20 -20.41 -8.86 64.98
C CYS A 20 -21.48 -8.37 64.01
N ALA A 21 -22.50 -7.66 64.43
CA ALA A 21 -23.46 -7.04 63.54
C ALA A 21 -22.79 -5.92 62.77
N PRO A 22 -22.63 -6.02 61.41
CA PRO A 22 -22.01 -4.96 60.64
C PRO A 22 -22.78 -3.68 60.79
N THR A 23 -22.10 -2.58 61.14
CA THR A 23 -22.72 -1.27 61.15
C THR A 23 -23.12 -0.84 59.73
N THR A 24 -24.07 0.11 59.66
CA THR A 24 -24.42 0.69 58.35
C THR A 24 -23.21 1.28 57.62
N ALA A 25 -22.17 1.71 58.35
CA ALA A 25 -20.92 2.19 57.80
C ALA A 25 -20.07 1.03 57.21
N ASP A 26 -20.04 -0.14 57.86
CA ASP A 26 -19.34 -1.31 57.36
C ASP A 26 -19.98 -1.88 56.10
N LEU A 27 -21.31 -1.91 56.05
CA LEU A 27 -22.08 -2.29 54.84
C LEU A 27 -21.85 -1.30 53.70
N ALA A 28 -21.80 -0.01 53.97
CA ALA A 28 -21.49 1.01 52.95
C ALA A 28 -20.05 0.88 52.45
N ALA A 29 -19.08 0.61 53.34
CA ALA A 29 -17.71 0.36 52.98
C ALA A 29 -17.52 -0.93 52.12
N LEU A 30 -18.21 -2.02 52.46
CA LEU A 30 -18.22 -3.26 51.69
C LEU A 30 -18.85 -3.05 50.31
N LEU A 31 -19.95 -2.32 50.19
CA LEU A 31 -20.58 -1.95 48.93
C LEU A 31 -19.66 -1.06 48.08
N ALA A 32 -18.98 -0.09 48.68
CA ALA A 32 -18.02 0.77 47.99
C ALA A 32 -16.81 -0.04 47.46
N LEU A 33 -16.29 -0.96 48.27
CA LEU A 33 -15.21 -1.87 47.88
C LEU A 33 -15.65 -2.81 46.72
N ALA A 34 -16.84 -3.40 46.82
CA ALA A 34 -17.39 -4.26 45.79
C ALA A 34 -17.62 -3.49 44.48
N LEU A 35 -18.13 -2.26 44.55
CA LEU A 35 -18.29 -1.38 43.40
C LEU A 35 -16.94 -0.99 42.81
N GLY A 36 -15.97 -0.62 43.64
CA GLY A 36 -14.63 -0.28 43.24
C GLY A 36 -13.89 -1.47 42.54
N ALA A 37 -14.01 -2.67 43.12
CA ALA A 37 -13.47 -3.89 42.54
C ALA A 37 -14.13 -4.22 41.18
N THR A 38 -15.45 -4.05 41.11
CA THR A 38 -16.19 -4.24 39.85
C THR A 38 -15.78 -3.23 38.78
N LEU A 39 -15.66 -1.97 39.12
CA LEU A 39 -15.20 -0.91 38.21
C LEU A 39 -13.75 -1.18 37.74
N LEU A 40 -12.86 -1.59 38.65
CA LEU A 40 -11.48 -1.97 38.31
C LEU A 40 -11.45 -3.17 37.37
N LEU A 41 -12.25 -4.20 37.63
CA LEU A 41 -12.37 -5.38 36.76
C LEU A 41 -12.88 -5.01 35.37
N VAL A 42 -13.88 -4.13 35.29
CA VAL A 42 -14.40 -3.63 34.00
C VAL A 42 -13.34 -2.81 33.28
N ALA A 43 -12.63 -1.93 33.97
CA ALA A 43 -11.55 -1.12 33.39
C ALA A 43 -10.41 -2.00 32.88
N THR A 44 -9.94 -2.97 33.64
CA THR A 44 -8.88 -3.90 33.22
C THR A 44 -9.30 -4.75 32.02
N ARG A 45 -10.53 -5.24 31.99
CA ARG A 45 -11.10 -5.96 30.83
C ARG A 45 -11.18 -5.06 29.59
N ARG A 46 -11.59 -3.81 29.73
CA ARG A 46 -11.62 -2.84 28.61
C ARG A 46 -10.23 -2.55 28.08
N VAL A 47 -9.25 -2.30 28.95
CA VAL A 47 -7.85 -2.07 28.56
C VAL A 47 -7.26 -3.30 27.86
N ALA A 48 -7.48 -4.50 28.42
CA ALA A 48 -7.02 -5.74 27.81
C ALA A 48 -7.65 -5.97 26.42
N THR A 49 -8.94 -5.67 26.26
CA THR A 49 -9.64 -5.78 24.96
C THR A 49 -9.09 -4.75 23.96
N ALA A 50 -8.84 -3.51 24.40
CA ALA A 50 -8.26 -2.47 23.55
C ALA A 50 -6.84 -2.86 23.07
N LEU A 51 -5.98 -3.35 23.96
CA LEU A 51 -4.63 -3.81 23.59
C LEU A 51 -4.64 -4.99 22.60
N ARG A 52 -5.56 -5.92 22.78
CA ARG A 52 -5.73 -7.05 21.84
C ARG A 52 -6.28 -6.59 20.50
N THR A 53 -7.24 -5.67 20.52
CA THR A 53 -7.76 -5.05 19.28
C THR A 53 -6.62 -4.36 18.51
N LEU A 54 -5.75 -3.60 19.19
CA LEU A 54 -4.60 -2.96 18.58
C LEU A 54 -3.63 -3.98 17.93
N ARG A 55 -3.41 -5.14 18.55
CA ARG A 55 -2.58 -6.21 17.97
C ARG A 55 -3.18 -6.83 16.71
N ALA A 56 -4.49 -6.98 16.68
CA ALA A 56 -5.23 -7.56 15.56
C ALA A 56 -5.55 -6.54 14.46
N LEU A 57 -5.54 -5.25 14.78
CA LEU A 57 -5.91 -4.18 13.86
C LEU A 57 -4.94 -4.11 12.68
N SER A 58 -5.48 -4.00 11.47
CA SER A 58 -4.70 -3.61 10.31
C SER A 58 -4.64 -2.08 10.20
N LEU A 59 -3.43 -1.54 10.34
CA LEU A 59 -3.21 -0.09 10.17
C LEU A 59 -3.10 0.33 8.71
N THR A 60 -2.99 -0.64 7.79
CA THR A 60 -2.80 -0.38 6.35
C THR A 60 -3.88 0.54 5.77
N PRO A 61 -5.18 0.34 6.00
CA PRO A 61 -6.20 1.23 5.43
C PRO A 61 -6.09 2.67 5.93
N VAL A 62 -5.83 2.87 7.23
CA VAL A 62 -5.71 4.21 7.82
C VAL A 62 -4.47 4.92 7.31
N LEU A 63 -3.34 4.20 7.25
CA LEU A 63 -2.07 4.76 6.78
C LEU A 63 -2.14 5.07 5.28
N SER A 64 -2.69 4.17 4.47
CA SER A 64 -2.80 4.37 3.02
C SER A 64 -3.67 5.57 2.67
N ARG A 65 -4.81 5.77 3.38
CA ARG A 65 -5.65 6.94 3.19
C ARG A 65 -4.92 8.24 3.58
N ARG A 66 -4.24 8.28 4.74
CA ARG A 66 -3.45 9.45 5.15
C ARG A 66 -2.34 9.75 4.17
N LEU A 67 -1.63 8.73 3.71
CA LEU A 67 -0.58 8.88 2.71
C LEU A 67 -1.12 9.40 1.39
N ALA A 68 -2.30 8.95 0.96
CA ALA A 68 -2.95 9.45 -0.26
C ALA A 68 -3.18 10.96 -0.25
N HIS A 69 -3.55 11.53 0.90
CA HIS A 69 -3.71 12.98 1.06
C HIS A 69 -2.40 13.76 1.18
N TRP A 70 -1.34 13.11 1.64
CA TRP A 70 -0.05 13.78 1.91
C TRP A 70 0.94 13.64 0.76
N VAL A 71 0.94 12.48 0.06
CA VAL A 71 1.84 12.23 -1.06
C VAL A 71 1.45 13.11 -2.25
N ARG A 72 2.38 13.95 -2.68
CA ARG A 72 2.16 14.86 -3.80
C ARG A 72 2.40 14.18 -5.15
N PRO A 73 1.74 14.68 -6.20
CA PRO A 73 2.01 14.19 -7.54
C PRO A 73 3.50 14.40 -7.87
N ARG A 74 4.11 13.32 -8.35
CA ARG A 74 5.48 13.29 -8.81
C ARG A 74 5.52 12.48 -10.10
N SER A 75 6.10 13.05 -11.13
CA SER A 75 6.37 12.35 -12.38
C SER A 75 7.86 12.29 -12.61
N TYR A 76 8.37 11.15 -13.02
CA TYR A 76 9.75 11.02 -13.44
C TYR A 76 10.00 11.79 -14.74
N SER A 77 11.19 12.43 -14.85
CA SER A 77 11.73 12.80 -16.14
C SER A 77 12.07 11.55 -16.95
N ASP A 78 12.32 11.70 -18.23
CA ASP A 78 12.75 10.58 -19.09
C ASP A 78 13.99 9.88 -18.55
N GLU A 79 14.96 10.61 -18.03
CA GLU A 79 16.17 10.02 -17.43
C GLU A 79 15.84 9.25 -16.14
N GLN A 80 15.07 9.86 -15.24
CA GLN A 80 14.64 9.22 -13.99
C GLN A 80 13.80 7.97 -14.22
N PHE A 81 12.99 7.96 -15.30
CA PHE A 81 12.18 6.81 -15.67
C PHE A 81 13.03 5.56 -15.89
N PHE A 82 14.14 5.65 -16.62
CA PHE A 82 15.00 4.50 -16.92
C PHE A 82 15.99 4.15 -15.80
N GLN A 83 16.20 5.02 -14.83
CA GLN A 83 17.16 4.88 -13.73
C GLN A 83 16.51 4.70 -12.34
N ALA A 84 15.21 4.44 -12.27
CA ALA A 84 14.49 4.39 -11.00
C ALA A 84 14.98 3.29 -10.04
N ASP A 85 15.77 2.33 -10.51
CA ASP A 85 16.42 1.28 -9.71
C ASP A 85 17.95 1.45 -9.61
N GLY A 86 18.50 2.58 -10.08
CA GLY A 86 19.94 2.85 -10.07
C GLY A 86 20.72 2.15 -11.20
N ALA A 87 20.07 1.81 -12.33
CA ALA A 87 20.72 1.18 -13.46
C ALA A 87 21.83 2.06 -14.08
N GLY A 88 22.94 1.44 -14.48
CA GLY A 88 24.04 2.11 -15.17
C GLY A 88 23.74 2.46 -16.65
N PRO A 89 24.59 3.28 -17.30
CA PRO A 89 24.31 3.83 -18.63
C PRO A 89 24.01 2.80 -19.72
N VAL A 90 24.73 1.68 -19.76
CA VAL A 90 24.54 0.60 -20.75
C VAL A 90 23.13 0.01 -20.65
N ARG A 91 22.67 -0.27 -19.41
CA ARG A 91 21.33 -0.82 -19.19
C ARG A 91 20.24 0.20 -19.49
N VAL A 92 20.46 1.47 -19.15
CA VAL A 92 19.58 2.58 -19.51
C VAL A 92 19.38 2.68 -21.02
N ALA A 93 20.47 2.59 -21.79
CA ALA A 93 20.42 2.59 -23.26
C ALA A 93 19.65 1.36 -23.82
N SER A 94 19.84 0.17 -23.24
CA SER A 94 19.08 -1.04 -23.62
C SER A 94 17.59 -0.85 -23.34
N ARG A 95 17.22 -0.39 -22.14
CA ARG A 95 15.82 -0.11 -21.74
C ARG A 95 15.16 0.91 -22.66
N ARG A 96 15.86 1.96 -23.04
CA ARG A 96 15.34 3.00 -23.94
C ARG A 96 14.99 2.40 -25.29
N ARG A 97 15.93 1.68 -25.92
CA ARG A 97 15.67 0.98 -27.18
C ARG A 97 14.55 -0.06 -27.08
N GLY A 98 14.51 -0.82 -25.98
CA GLY A 98 13.46 -1.81 -25.73
C GLY A 98 12.07 -1.17 -25.61
N LEU A 99 11.96 -0.06 -24.86
CA LEU A 99 10.70 0.66 -24.70
C LEU A 99 10.21 1.28 -26.02
N GLU A 100 11.15 1.81 -26.83
CA GLU A 100 10.83 2.38 -28.14
C GLU A 100 10.33 1.30 -29.11
N ARG A 101 11.01 0.13 -29.17
CA ARG A 101 10.54 -1.01 -29.96
C ARG A 101 9.15 -1.48 -29.50
N LEU A 102 8.95 -1.68 -28.20
CA LEU A 102 7.67 -2.12 -27.65
C LEU A 102 6.55 -1.12 -27.96
N ALA A 103 6.82 0.18 -27.87
CA ALA A 103 5.84 1.20 -28.24
C ALA A 103 5.52 1.16 -29.74
N ALA A 104 6.54 1.02 -30.60
CA ALA A 104 6.34 0.90 -32.06
C ALA A 104 5.49 -0.31 -32.41
N THR A 105 5.78 -1.49 -31.84
CA THR A 105 5.00 -2.72 -32.04
C THR A 105 3.53 -2.52 -31.65
N LEU A 106 3.25 -1.95 -30.46
CA LEU A 106 1.88 -1.73 -30.00
C LEU A 106 1.15 -0.66 -30.80
N HIS A 107 1.85 0.35 -31.30
CA HIS A 107 1.28 1.36 -32.19
C HIS A 107 0.91 0.79 -33.56
N GLU A 108 1.72 -0.10 -34.09
CA GLU A 108 1.47 -0.80 -35.35
C GLU A 108 0.31 -1.79 -35.24
N GLN A 109 0.24 -2.52 -34.10
CA GLN A 109 -0.83 -3.50 -33.86
C GLN A 109 -2.20 -2.87 -33.56
N TYR A 110 -2.24 -1.70 -32.90
CA TYR A 110 -3.51 -1.13 -32.38
C TYR A 110 -3.79 0.32 -32.83
N PRO A 111 -3.68 0.67 -34.13
CA PRO A 111 -3.86 2.04 -34.59
C PRO A 111 -5.30 2.54 -34.44
N ALA A 112 -6.32 1.72 -34.80
CA ALA A 112 -7.72 2.08 -34.73
C ALA A 112 -8.20 2.22 -33.26
N SER A 113 -7.82 1.28 -32.39
CA SER A 113 -8.14 1.33 -30.97
C SER A 113 -7.52 2.57 -30.29
N ARG A 114 -6.32 2.97 -30.66
CA ARG A 114 -5.67 4.20 -30.16
C ARG A 114 -6.42 5.45 -30.64
N ALA A 115 -6.72 5.55 -31.91
CA ALA A 115 -7.47 6.69 -32.47
C ALA A 115 -8.83 6.83 -31.79
N TRP A 116 -9.55 5.72 -31.62
CA TRP A 116 -10.83 5.69 -30.92
C TRP A 116 -10.68 6.14 -29.46
N GLY A 117 -9.70 5.61 -28.72
CA GLY A 117 -9.42 6.00 -27.34
C GLY A 117 -9.09 7.48 -27.18
N THR A 118 -8.32 8.06 -28.10
CA THR A 118 -8.00 9.50 -28.13
C THR A 118 -9.27 10.33 -28.30
N GLY A 119 -10.18 9.92 -29.19
CA GLY A 119 -11.44 10.62 -29.46
C GLY A 119 -12.39 10.69 -28.26
N ILE A 120 -12.42 9.67 -27.40
CA ILE A 120 -13.37 9.62 -26.27
C ILE A 120 -12.77 10.04 -24.93
N ARG A 121 -11.43 10.11 -24.81
CA ARG A 121 -10.73 10.25 -23.51
C ARG A 121 -11.13 11.52 -22.75
N GLU A 122 -11.41 12.61 -23.42
CA GLU A 122 -11.86 13.85 -22.77
C GLU A 122 -13.23 13.72 -22.12
N GLY A 123 -14.14 12.99 -22.77
CA GLY A 123 -15.52 12.78 -22.29
C GLY A 123 -15.71 11.60 -21.34
N PHE A 124 -14.68 10.75 -21.13
CA PHE A 124 -14.82 9.48 -20.39
C PHE A 124 -13.87 9.38 -19.20
N SER A 125 -14.39 9.69 -18.01
CA SER A 125 -13.61 9.70 -16.76
C SER A 125 -13.03 8.35 -16.40
N ASP A 126 -13.73 7.25 -16.68
CA ASP A 126 -13.30 5.90 -16.32
C ASP A 126 -12.05 5.48 -17.08
N LEU A 127 -11.95 5.85 -18.38
CA LEU A 127 -10.77 5.61 -19.18
C LEU A 127 -9.57 6.40 -18.62
N ARG A 128 -9.78 7.68 -18.26
CA ARG A 128 -8.74 8.50 -17.65
C ARG A 128 -8.27 7.94 -16.31
N PHE A 129 -9.19 7.42 -15.51
CA PHE A 129 -8.86 6.78 -14.24
C PHE A 129 -8.02 5.51 -14.46
N THR A 130 -8.42 4.61 -15.33
CA THR A 130 -7.67 3.38 -15.59
C THR A 130 -6.30 3.64 -16.20
N ASP A 131 -6.17 4.61 -17.10
CA ASP A 131 -4.90 5.03 -17.69
C ASP A 131 -3.95 5.62 -16.65
N ALA A 132 -4.47 6.41 -15.72
CA ALA A 132 -3.66 7.02 -14.65
C ALA A 132 -3.18 6.01 -13.61
N ASN A 133 -3.93 4.93 -13.39
CA ASN A 133 -3.70 3.96 -12.31
C ASN A 133 -3.17 2.60 -12.78
N ARG A 134 -3.00 2.40 -14.10
CA ARG A 134 -2.48 1.17 -14.68
C ARG A 134 -1.04 0.84 -14.25
N VAL A 135 -0.27 1.87 -13.95
CA VAL A 135 1.14 1.77 -13.53
C VAL A 135 1.38 2.64 -12.29
N PRO A 136 2.47 2.42 -11.52
CA PRO A 136 2.79 3.29 -10.40
C PRO A 136 2.89 4.75 -10.83
N PHE A 137 2.26 5.66 -10.09
CA PHE A 137 2.03 7.06 -10.48
C PHE A 137 3.28 7.84 -10.94
N PRO A 138 4.53 7.59 -10.41
CA PRO A 138 5.70 8.30 -10.90
C PRO A 138 6.06 7.98 -12.36
N PHE A 139 5.69 6.80 -12.85
CA PHE A 139 5.94 6.32 -14.21
C PHE A 139 4.80 6.68 -15.19
N ALA A 140 3.62 6.99 -14.67
CA ALA A 140 2.39 7.09 -15.47
C ALA A 140 2.46 8.13 -16.60
N ARG A 141 3.18 9.27 -16.43
CA ARG A 141 3.33 10.29 -17.46
C ARG A 141 4.04 9.74 -18.70
N VAL A 142 5.23 9.16 -18.51
CA VAL A 142 6.06 8.61 -19.61
C VAL A 142 5.33 7.49 -20.33
N MET A 143 4.60 6.63 -19.58
CA MET A 143 3.84 5.54 -20.17
C MET A 143 2.67 6.04 -21.00
N ARG A 144 1.92 7.05 -20.55
CA ARG A 144 0.81 7.62 -21.34
C ARG A 144 1.31 8.32 -22.60
N GLU A 145 2.40 9.09 -22.50
CA GLU A 145 2.97 9.81 -23.65
C GLU A 145 3.50 8.85 -24.74
N ARG A 146 3.99 7.66 -24.34
CA ARG A 146 4.63 6.72 -25.28
C ARG A 146 3.70 5.64 -25.80
N PHE A 147 2.72 5.18 -25.02
CA PHE A 147 1.89 4.04 -25.39
C PHE A 147 0.48 4.43 -25.84
N ASP A 148 -0.16 5.35 -25.15
CA ASP A 148 -1.53 5.81 -25.47
C ASP A 148 -2.51 4.67 -25.80
N LEU A 149 -2.46 3.58 -24.98
CA LEU A 149 -3.22 2.35 -25.27
C LEU A 149 -4.69 2.48 -24.89
N CYS A 150 -5.55 1.97 -25.76
CA CYS A 150 -6.95 1.69 -25.47
C CYS A 150 -7.27 0.26 -25.93
N SER A 151 -8.03 -0.49 -25.12
CA SER A 151 -8.50 -1.83 -25.52
C SER A 151 -9.95 -1.72 -26.00
N VAL A 152 -10.13 -1.86 -27.31
CA VAL A 152 -11.46 -1.85 -27.95
C VAL A 152 -11.68 -3.20 -28.58
N VAL A 153 -12.82 -3.83 -28.27
CA VAL A 153 -13.18 -5.16 -28.76
C VAL A 153 -14.55 -5.14 -29.43
N THR A 154 -14.70 -5.89 -30.49
CA THR A 154 -15.91 -5.95 -31.32
C THR A 154 -16.62 -7.29 -31.25
N ALA A 155 -15.91 -8.37 -30.90
CA ALA A 155 -16.45 -9.70 -30.76
C ALA A 155 -15.65 -10.54 -29.74
N SER A 156 -16.21 -11.68 -29.38
CA SER A 156 -15.53 -12.72 -28.58
C SER A 156 -15.83 -14.09 -29.17
N ASP A 157 -14.84 -15.00 -29.13
CA ASP A 157 -15.00 -16.39 -29.56
C ASP A 157 -14.08 -17.30 -28.76
N GLY A 158 -14.63 -18.36 -28.15
CA GLY A 158 -13.89 -19.18 -27.20
C GLY A 158 -13.19 -18.32 -26.13
N PRO A 159 -11.90 -18.52 -25.89
CA PRO A 159 -11.11 -17.69 -24.97
C PRO A 159 -10.55 -16.40 -25.61
N TYR A 160 -10.96 -16.05 -26.83
CA TYR A 160 -10.40 -14.92 -27.59
C TYR A 160 -11.34 -13.74 -27.66
N LEU A 161 -10.75 -12.54 -27.71
CA LEU A 161 -11.42 -11.27 -27.98
C LEU A 161 -10.92 -10.73 -29.32
N GLN A 162 -11.85 -10.38 -30.19
CA GLN A 162 -11.54 -9.71 -31.45
C GLN A 162 -11.43 -8.21 -31.21
N THR A 163 -10.27 -7.64 -31.49
CA THR A 163 -10.05 -6.19 -31.34
C THR A 163 -10.63 -5.39 -32.51
N LEU A 164 -10.79 -4.10 -32.31
CA LEU A 164 -11.19 -3.16 -33.38
C LEU A 164 -10.15 -3.14 -34.51
N ASP A 165 -8.91 -3.48 -34.22
CA ASP A 165 -7.79 -3.54 -35.17
C ASP A 165 -7.74 -4.88 -35.95
N GLY A 166 -8.67 -5.80 -35.72
CA GLY A 166 -8.75 -7.07 -36.42
C GLY A 166 -7.90 -8.21 -35.83
N HIS A 167 -7.33 -8.03 -34.65
CA HIS A 167 -6.52 -9.06 -33.99
C HIS A 167 -7.34 -9.89 -33.00
N ALA A 168 -7.15 -11.20 -33.02
CA ALA A 168 -7.63 -12.09 -31.96
C ALA A 168 -6.63 -12.08 -30.79
N THR A 169 -7.05 -11.65 -29.62
CA THR A 169 -6.22 -11.62 -28.39
C THR A 169 -6.76 -12.60 -27.37
N LEU A 170 -5.88 -13.36 -26.73
CA LEU A 170 -6.24 -14.34 -25.71
C LEU A 170 -6.67 -13.62 -24.41
N ASP A 171 -7.92 -13.81 -23.98
CA ASP A 171 -8.48 -13.12 -22.79
C ASP A 171 -8.08 -13.82 -21.50
N VAL A 172 -7.22 -13.17 -20.74
CA VAL A 172 -6.92 -13.56 -19.34
C VAL A 172 -7.49 -12.57 -18.33
N GLY A 173 -8.27 -11.58 -18.78
CA GLY A 173 -8.99 -10.64 -17.93
C GLY A 173 -10.31 -11.21 -17.38
N GLY A 174 -10.90 -12.16 -18.12
CA GLY A 174 -12.11 -12.90 -17.75
C GLY A 174 -13.29 -11.99 -17.40
N SER A 175 -13.43 -10.84 -18.08
CA SER A 175 -14.49 -9.85 -17.80
C SER A 175 -14.63 -9.53 -16.33
N TYR A 176 -13.50 -9.21 -15.64
CA TYR A 176 -13.43 -8.94 -14.20
C TYR A 176 -13.94 -10.08 -13.31
N GLY A 177 -13.92 -11.31 -13.82
CA GLY A 177 -14.36 -12.51 -13.07
C GLY A 177 -15.77 -12.97 -13.41
N VAL A 178 -16.46 -12.34 -14.37
CA VAL A 178 -17.77 -12.80 -14.87
C VAL A 178 -17.62 -14.08 -15.70
N ASN A 179 -16.62 -14.11 -16.60
CA ASN A 179 -16.44 -15.23 -17.50
C ASN A 179 -15.80 -16.45 -16.81
N VAL A 180 -16.61 -17.43 -16.47
CA VAL A 180 -16.20 -18.75 -15.94
C VAL A 180 -16.40 -19.83 -16.99
N ALA A 181 -17.57 -19.80 -17.65
CA ALA A 181 -18.04 -20.89 -18.50
C ALA A 181 -17.65 -20.74 -19.97
N GLY A 182 -17.08 -19.60 -20.37
CA GLY A 182 -16.76 -19.27 -21.76
C GLY A 182 -17.83 -18.39 -22.41
N PHE A 183 -17.41 -17.45 -23.28
CA PHE A 183 -18.28 -16.43 -23.88
C PHE A 183 -19.45 -17.02 -24.67
N GLY A 184 -19.26 -18.16 -25.33
CA GLY A 184 -20.32 -18.83 -26.09
C GLY A 184 -21.53 -19.16 -25.23
N ARG A 185 -21.31 -19.82 -24.08
CA ARG A 185 -22.40 -20.17 -23.15
C ARG A 185 -23.13 -18.94 -22.60
N TYR A 186 -22.40 -17.85 -22.31
CA TYR A 186 -23.04 -16.61 -21.84
C TYR A 186 -23.95 -15.98 -22.91
N LYS A 187 -23.52 -15.96 -24.17
CA LYS A 187 -24.34 -15.49 -25.29
C LYS A 187 -25.63 -16.31 -25.39
N ASP A 188 -25.52 -17.64 -25.31
CA ASP A 188 -26.67 -18.54 -25.37
C ASP A 188 -27.63 -18.33 -24.19
N TRP A 189 -27.12 -18.20 -22.96
CA TRP A 189 -27.96 -17.96 -21.78
C TRP A 189 -28.65 -16.60 -21.84
N MET A 190 -27.99 -15.56 -22.32
CA MET A 190 -28.60 -14.26 -22.51
C MET A 190 -29.69 -14.31 -23.58
N ALA A 191 -29.45 -14.99 -24.71
CA ALA A 191 -30.42 -15.13 -25.80
C ALA A 191 -31.64 -15.95 -25.35
N ARG A 192 -31.45 -17.14 -24.78
CA ARG A 192 -32.56 -17.99 -24.28
C ARG A 192 -33.28 -17.35 -23.09
N GLY A 193 -32.56 -16.65 -22.23
CA GLY A 193 -33.17 -15.91 -21.12
C GLY A 193 -34.05 -14.76 -21.58
N LEU A 194 -33.62 -14.02 -22.59
CA LEU A 194 -34.44 -12.97 -23.23
C LEU A 194 -35.70 -13.58 -23.89
N GLU A 195 -35.53 -14.67 -24.61
CA GLU A 195 -36.67 -15.36 -25.27
C GLU A 195 -37.72 -15.80 -24.25
N ARG A 196 -37.31 -16.34 -23.12
CA ARG A 196 -38.20 -16.83 -22.06
C ARG A 196 -39.12 -15.74 -21.48
N VAL A 197 -38.70 -14.47 -21.52
CA VAL A 197 -39.43 -13.33 -20.94
C VAL A 197 -39.79 -12.25 -21.98
N ARG A 198 -39.69 -12.60 -23.26
CA ARG A 198 -39.85 -11.67 -24.37
C ARG A 198 -41.12 -10.82 -24.27
N ASP A 199 -42.24 -11.46 -23.97
CA ASP A 199 -43.55 -10.81 -23.99
C ASP A 199 -43.79 -9.91 -22.76
N LEU A 200 -42.92 -9.97 -21.77
CA LEU A 200 -43.03 -9.17 -20.55
C LEU A 200 -42.40 -7.76 -20.70
N GLY A 201 -41.33 -7.65 -21.49
CA GLY A 201 -40.59 -6.40 -21.62
C GLY A 201 -39.99 -5.96 -20.27
N PRO A 202 -39.81 -4.65 -19.99
CA PRO A 202 -39.20 -4.13 -18.75
C PRO A 202 -40.24 -3.96 -17.62
N VAL A 203 -41.10 -4.94 -17.37
CA VAL A 203 -42.08 -4.89 -16.26
C VAL A 203 -41.35 -5.09 -14.94
N LEU A 204 -41.36 -4.08 -14.06
CA LEU A 204 -40.70 -4.06 -12.77
C LEU A 204 -41.76 -4.00 -11.65
N GLY A 205 -41.48 -4.70 -10.56
CA GLY A 205 -42.39 -4.87 -9.41
C GLY A 205 -43.16 -6.18 -9.44
N PRO A 206 -44.09 -6.42 -10.40
CA PRO A 206 -44.63 -7.76 -10.61
C PRO A 206 -43.55 -8.77 -11.01
N LEU A 207 -43.76 -10.03 -10.62
CA LEU A 207 -42.76 -11.09 -10.82
C LEU A 207 -43.14 -12.05 -11.93
N HIS A 208 -42.19 -12.44 -12.75
CA HIS A 208 -42.35 -13.56 -13.67
C HIS A 208 -42.17 -14.90 -12.96
N PRO A 209 -42.84 -15.99 -13.34
CA PRO A 209 -42.72 -17.33 -12.71
C PRO A 209 -41.29 -17.85 -12.63
N VAL A 210 -40.41 -17.49 -13.59
CA VAL A 210 -38.97 -17.84 -13.58
C VAL A 210 -38.25 -17.39 -12.29
N THR A 211 -38.74 -16.37 -11.61
CA THR A 211 -38.17 -15.87 -10.35
C THR A 211 -38.32 -16.90 -9.25
N ALA A 212 -39.44 -17.64 -9.17
CA ALA A 212 -39.65 -18.70 -8.19
C ALA A 212 -38.66 -19.85 -8.41
N GLU A 213 -38.40 -20.24 -9.65
CA GLU A 213 -37.41 -21.25 -9.99
C GLU A 213 -36.00 -20.81 -9.57
N ASN A 214 -35.61 -19.56 -9.85
CA ASN A 214 -34.32 -19.00 -9.44
C ASN A 214 -34.15 -19.02 -7.92
N ILE A 215 -35.19 -18.66 -7.18
CA ILE A 215 -35.18 -18.70 -5.71
C ILE A 215 -34.96 -20.15 -5.23
N ALA A 216 -35.68 -21.12 -5.79
CA ALA A 216 -35.53 -22.52 -5.43
C ALA A 216 -34.10 -23.05 -5.69
N LEU A 217 -33.54 -22.72 -6.86
CA LEU A 217 -32.18 -23.10 -7.25
C LEU A 217 -31.12 -22.44 -6.36
N LEU A 218 -31.23 -21.14 -6.10
CA LEU A 218 -30.30 -20.42 -5.23
C LEU A 218 -30.35 -20.91 -3.78
N ARG A 219 -31.52 -21.22 -3.26
CA ARG A 219 -31.67 -21.86 -1.93
C ARG A 219 -30.99 -23.24 -1.87
N ARG A 220 -31.16 -24.06 -2.91
CA ARG A 220 -30.46 -25.33 -3.03
C ARG A 220 -28.95 -25.20 -3.06
N ILE A 221 -28.44 -24.26 -3.87
CA ILE A 221 -26.99 -24.01 -4.07
C ILE A 221 -26.35 -23.43 -2.79
N SER A 222 -26.99 -22.44 -2.20
CA SER A 222 -26.43 -21.76 -1.01
C SER A 222 -26.66 -22.54 0.29
N GLY A 223 -27.65 -23.41 0.34
CA GLY A 223 -28.10 -24.09 1.58
C GLY A 223 -28.79 -23.12 2.56
N LEU A 224 -29.27 -21.95 2.11
CA LEU A 224 -29.87 -20.91 2.93
C LEU A 224 -31.35 -20.69 2.65
N ASP A 225 -32.07 -20.05 3.58
CA ASP A 225 -33.54 -20.04 3.60
C ASP A 225 -34.19 -19.07 2.62
N GLU A 226 -33.62 -17.87 2.48
CA GLU A 226 -34.23 -16.75 1.76
C GLU A 226 -33.27 -16.09 0.79
N VAL A 227 -33.83 -15.48 -0.29
CA VAL A 227 -33.06 -14.83 -1.37
C VAL A 227 -33.56 -13.41 -1.58
N SER A 228 -32.64 -12.51 -1.87
CA SER A 228 -32.93 -11.13 -2.26
C SER A 228 -32.08 -10.73 -3.48
N PHE A 229 -32.72 -10.12 -4.47
CA PHE A 229 -32.07 -9.67 -5.69
C PHE A 229 -31.73 -8.17 -5.62
N HIS A 230 -30.61 -7.80 -6.22
CA HIS A 230 -30.07 -6.45 -6.29
C HIS A 230 -29.41 -6.23 -7.64
N MET A 231 -29.14 -4.97 -8.03
CA MET A 231 -28.63 -4.68 -9.35
C MET A 231 -27.12 -4.96 -9.52
N SER A 232 -26.36 -4.99 -8.43
CA SER A 232 -24.91 -5.22 -8.47
C SER A 232 -24.40 -5.89 -7.21
N GLY A 233 -23.18 -6.46 -7.28
CA GLY A 233 -22.52 -7.03 -6.09
C GLY A 233 -22.31 -5.99 -4.98
N THR A 234 -21.98 -4.73 -5.32
CA THR A 234 -21.86 -3.65 -4.32
C THR A 234 -23.17 -3.40 -3.59
N GLU A 235 -24.28 -3.32 -4.33
CA GLU A 235 -25.61 -3.12 -3.74
C GLU A 235 -26.02 -4.32 -2.87
N ALA A 236 -25.73 -5.54 -3.30
CA ALA A 236 -26.01 -6.75 -2.53
C ALA A 236 -25.21 -6.79 -1.22
N VAL A 237 -23.92 -6.40 -1.22
CA VAL A 237 -23.14 -6.26 0.00
C VAL A 237 -23.74 -5.17 0.91
N MET A 238 -24.15 -4.04 0.38
CA MET A 238 -24.85 -2.99 1.16
C MET A 238 -26.11 -3.55 1.82
N ALA A 239 -26.90 -4.33 1.09
CA ALA A 239 -28.12 -4.97 1.60
C ALA A 239 -27.79 -5.98 2.71
N ALA A 240 -26.83 -6.86 2.50
CA ALA A 240 -26.42 -7.85 3.49
C ALA A 240 -25.94 -7.20 4.81
N VAL A 241 -25.10 -6.16 4.72
CA VAL A 241 -24.61 -5.39 5.88
C VAL A 241 -25.78 -4.68 6.58
N ARG A 242 -26.67 -4.05 5.82
CA ARG A 242 -27.85 -3.37 6.39
C ARG A 242 -28.78 -4.35 7.12
N LEU A 243 -29.03 -5.51 6.54
CA LEU A 243 -29.84 -6.56 7.13
C LEU A 243 -29.18 -7.14 8.39
N ALA A 244 -27.87 -7.38 8.38
CA ALA A 244 -27.13 -7.85 9.55
C ALA A 244 -27.23 -6.84 10.70
N ARG A 245 -27.01 -5.53 10.43
CA ARG A 245 -27.17 -4.49 11.45
C ARG A 245 -28.59 -4.38 11.97
N PHE A 246 -29.57 -4.48 11.09
CA PHE A 246 -30.99 -4.46 11.46
C PHE A 246 -31.36 -5.61 12.38
N ASN A 247 -30.98 -6.84 12.03
CA ASN A 247 -31.40 -8.04 12.74
C ASN A 247 -30.60 -8.34 14.00
N THR A 248 -29.35 -7.88 14.10
CA THR A 248 -28.54 -8.02 15.33
C THR A 248 -28.68 -6.84 16.30
N GLY A 249 -29.14 -5.68 15.83
CA GLY A 249 -29.14 -4.44 16.60
C GLY A 249 -27.74 -3.86 16.86
N ARG A 250 -26.71 -4.45 16.27
CA ARG A 250 -25.30 -4.06 16.43
C ARG A 250 -24.83 -3.23 15.23
N LYS A 251 -23.72 -2.46 15.37
CA LYS A 251 -23.26 -1.50 14.34
C LYS A 251 -22.00 -1.93 13.61
N LEU A 252 -21.07 -2.57 14.33
CA LEU A 252 -19.72 -2.80 13.85
C LEU A 252 -19.69 -3.94 12.83
N ILE A 253 -19.05 -3.70 11.68
CA ILE A 253 -18.71 -4.72 10.69
C ILE A 253 -17.22 -5.02 10.81
N VAL A 254 -16.86 -6.29 10.85
CA VAL A 254 -15.49 -6.75 10.75
C VAL A 254 -15.19 -7.08 9.29
N CYS A 255 -14.15 -6.44 8.73
CA CYS A 255 -13.55 -6.78 7.44
C CYS A 255 -12.09 -7.18 7.65
N PHE A 256 -11.48 -7.82 6.64
CA PHE A 256 -10.07 -8.20 6.71
C PHE A 256 -9.21 -7.36 5.76
N SER A 257 -7.93 -7.22 6.12
CA SER A 257 -6.97 -6.46 5.32
C SER A 257 -6.83 -7.05 3.92
N GLY A 258 -6.94 -6.22 2.89
CA GLY A 258 -6.89 -6.64 1.49
C GLY A 258 -8.24 -7.00 0.88
N ALA A 259 -9.33 -6.96 1.65
CA ALA A 259 -10.69 -7.21 1.15
C ALA A 259 -11.13 -6.12 0.15
N TYR A 260 -11.94 -6.55 -0.82
CA TYR A 260 -12.72 -5.68 -1.67
C TYR A 260 -14.18 -6.13 -1.68
N HIS A 261 -15.05 -5.31 -1.12
CA HIS A 261 -16.49 -5.58 -0.98
C HIS A 261 -17.36 -4.62 -1.80
N GLY A 262 -16.87 -4.19 -2.95
CA GLY A 262 -17.46 -3.11 -3.73
C GLY A 262 -16.94 -1.74 -3.28
N TRP A 263 -17.37 -0.70 -3.99
CA TRP A 263 -16.91 0.68 -3.81
C TRP A 263 -17.74 1.49 -2.81
N TRP A 264 -18.63 0.86 -2.07
CA TRP A 264 -19.43 1.53 -1.06
C TRP A 264 -18.58 1.94 0.16
N ASP A 265 -18.70 3.19 0.57
CA ASP A 265 -17.95 3.76 1.70
C ASP A 265 -18.07 2.96 2.99
N GLY A 266 -19.20 2.32 3.25
CA GLY A 266 -19.44 1.57 4.49
C GLY A 266 -18.57 0.34 4.71
N VAL A 267 -17.87 -0.15 3.67
CA VAL A 267 -17.00 -1.35 3.71
C VAL A 267 -15.68 -1.18 2.97
N GLN A 268 -15.41 0.03 2.44
CA GLN A 268 -14.21 0.36 1.69
C GLN A 268 -13.26 1.23 2.54
N PRO A 269 -12.52 0.67 3.53
CA PRO A 269 -11.56 1.42 4.30
C PRO A 269 -10.28 1.66 3.47
N GLY A 270 -9.70 2.85 3.56
CA GLY A 270 -8.41 3.13 2.97
C GLY A 270 -8.46 3.92 1.68
N LEU A 271 -7.62 3.55 0.69
CA LEU A 271 -7.58 4.20 -0.61
C LEU A 271 -8.92 4.06 -1.35
N GLY A 272 -9.36 5.14 -2.00
CA GLY A 272 -10.61 5.17 -2.76
C GLY A 272 -11.83 5.57 -1.94
N SER A 273 -11.71 5.81 -0.63
CA SER A 273 -12.77 6.34 0.22
C SER A 273 -12.27 7.56 0.98
N GLU A 274 -12.98 8.67 0.84
CA GLU A 274 -12.70 9.92 1.57
C GLU A 274 -13.23 9.86 3.01
N ARG A 275 -14.22 9.03 3.25
CA ARG A 275 -14.90 8.94 4.54
C ARG A 275 -14.15 8.09 5.54
N PRO A 276 -13.92 8.54 6.79
CA PRO A 276 -13.49 7.66 7.88
C PRO A 276 -14.59 6.66 8.21
N LEU A 277 -14.21 5.41 8.50
CA LEU A 277 -15.15 4.35 8.87
C LEU A 277 -15.03 4.06 10.37
N ASP A 278 -15.97 4.58 11.17
CA ASP A 278 -16.03 4.34 12.61
C ASP A 278 -16.79 3.04 12.96
N ASP A 279 -17.57 2.53 12.01
CA ASP A 279 -18.43 1.35 12.14
C ASP A 279 -17.92 0.16 11.30
N CYS A 280 -16.67 0.21 10.83
CA CYS A 280 -15.98 -0.88 10.16
C CYS A 280 -14.60 -1.13 10.80
N LEU A 281 -14.40 -2.33 11.31
CA LEU A 281 -13.15 -2.75 11.93
C LEU A 281 -12.35 -3.63 10.97
N THR A 282 -11.22 -3.13 10.48
CA THR A 282 -10.34 -3.91 9.61
C THR A 282 -9.31 -4.67 10.44
N LEU A 283 -9.41 -5.99 10.44
CA LEU A 283 -8.49 -6.89 11.12
C LEU A 283 -7.45 -7.47 10.17
N LYS A 284 -6.35 -7.96 10.74
CA LYS A 284 -5.34 -8.74 10.00
C LYS A 284 -5.96 -10.07 9.60
N ASP A 285 -5.80 -10.40 8.32
CA ASP A 285 -6.23 -11.70 7.80
C ASP A 285 -5.28 -12.83 8.27
N LEU A 286 -5.79 -14.05 8.37
CA LEU A 286 -5.04 -15.23 8.81
C LEU A 286 -4.34 -15.09 10.18
N HIS A 287 -4.73 -14.12 11.00
CA HIS A 287 -4.06 -13.83 12.26
C HIS A 287 -4.90 -14.27 13.48
N PRO A 288 -4.37 -15.10 14.41
CA PRO A 288 -5.13 -15.62 15.55
C PRO A 288 -5.76 -14.54 16.43
N ALA A 289 -5.06 -13.41 16.64
CA ALA A 289 -5.60 -12.31 17.44
C ALA A 289 -6.89 -11.70 16.85
N SER A 290 -7.13 -11.87 15.53
CA SER A 290 -8.37 -11.42 14.90
C SER A 290 -9.57 -12.23 15.38
N LEU A 291 -9.41 -13.53 15.57
CA LEU A 291 -10.43 -14.42 16.14
C LEU A 291 -10.75 -14.05 17.60
N ASP A 292 -9.71 -13.73 18.39
CA ASP A 292 -9.90 -13.28 19.78
C ASP A 292 -10.67 -11.96 19.88
N VAL A 293 -10.44 -11.03 18.95
CA VAL A 293 -11.16 -9.75 18.89
C VAL A 293 -12.65 -10.00 18.57
N ILE A 294 -12.95 -10.88 17.63
CA ILE A 294 -14.33 -11.22 17.28
C ILE A 294 -15.08 -11.77 18.51
N ARG A 295 -14.48 -12.72 19.26
CA ARG A 295 -15.09 -13.22 20.50
C ARG A 295 -15.35 -12.13 21.54
N ARG A 296 -14.36 -11.26 21.80
CA ARG A 296 -14.43 -10.28 22.87
C ARG A 296 -15.35 -9.11 22.59
N ARG A 297 -15.49 -8.75 21.32
CA ARG A 297 -16.34 -7.66 20.86
C ARG A 297 -17.64 -8.12 20.23
N ALA A 298 -18.01 -9.38 20.44
CA ALA A 298 -19.20 -10.00 19.87
C ALA A 298 -20.48 -9.16 20.06
N GLY A 299 -20.65 -8.54 21.23
CA GLY A 299 -21.81 -7.67 21.53
C GLY A 299 -21.89 -6.39 20.69
N GLU A 300 -20.80 -5.99 20.02
CA GLU A 300 -20.75 -4.80 19.17
C GLU A 300 -20.82 -5.16 17.67
N ILE A 301 -20.38 -6.38 17.30
CA ILE A 301 -20.21 -6.80 15.91
C ILE A 301 -21.54 -7.28 15.33
N ALA A 302 -22.00 -6.58 14.28
CA ALA A 302 -23.19 -6.94 13.53
C ALA A 302 -22.94 -8.14 12.60
N ALA A 303 -21.77 -8.19 11.97
CA ALA A 303 -21.33 -9.30 11.14
C ALA A 303 -19.82 -9.27 10.91
N VAL A 304 -19.27 -10.45 10.56
CA VAL A 304 -17.96 -10.60 9.96
C VAL A 304 -18.15 -10.79 8.46
N LEU A 305 -17.57 -9.90 7.65
CA LEU A 305 -17.66 -9.90 6.19
C LEU A 305 -16.32 -10.35 5.59
N VAL A 306 -16.34 -11.40 4.80
CA VAL A 306 -15.16 -12.05 4.23
C VAL A 306 -15.31 -12.24 2.73
N ASN A 307 -14.31 -11.86 1.95
CA ASN A 307 -14.13 -12.45 0.62
C ASN A 307 -13.36 -13.76 0.78
N PRO A 308 -13.90 -14.93 0.54
CA PRO A 308 -13.09 -16.14 0.47
C PRO A 308 -11.95 -15.93 -0.56
N VAL A 309 -10.72 -16.28 -0.21
CA VAL A 309 -9.53 -16.14 -1.08
C VAL A 309 -8.89 -14.73 -1.13
N GLN A 310 -9.46 -13.69 -0.51
CA GLN A 310 -9.00 -12.30 -0.71
C GLN A 310 -7.50 -12.05 -0.48
N SER A 311 -6.92 -12.57 0.60
CA SER A 311 -5.50 -12.39 0.97
C SER A 311 -4.66 -13.61 0.66
N PHE A 312 -5.31 -14.69 0.34
CA PHE A 312 -4.61 -15.90 0.02
C PHE A 312 -3.93 -15.76 -1.34
N HIS A 313 -4.64 -15.60 -2.39
CA HIS A 313 -4.16 -15.40 -3.75
C HIS A 313 -5.32 -15.66 -4.72
N PRO A 314 -5.29 -15.14 -5.88
CA PRO A 314 -4.40 -14.18 -6.52
C PRO A 314 -5.00 -12.79 -6.59
N ASN A 315 -5.67 -12.33 -5.56
CA ASN A 315 -6.21 -10.98 -5.48
C ASN A 315 -5.10 -9.96 -5.25
N ALA A 316 -4.26 -9.73 -6.27
CA ALA A 316 -3.26 -8.69 -6.18
C ALA A 316 -3.92 -7.31 -6.24
N PRO A 317 -3.50 -6.35 -5.41
CA PRO A 317 -3.87 -4.95 -5.60
C PRO A 317 -3.32 -4.42 -6.93
N PRO A 318 -3.81 -3.27 -7.41
CA PRO A 318 -3.25 -2.60 -8.59
C PRO A 318 -1.74 -2.39 -8.46
N PRO A 319 -1.00 -2.28 -9.56
CA PRO A 319 0.45 -2.10 -9.55
C PRO A 319 0.84 -0.89 -8.72
N SER A 320 1.67 -1.11 -7.71
CA SER A 320 2.23 -0.04 -6.87
C SER A 320 3.65 -0.40 -6.44
N ASP A 321 4.45 0.60 -6.10
CA ASP A 321 5.80 0.37 -5.56
C ASP A 321 5.77 -0.40 -4.23
N ALA A 322 4.69 -0.28 -3.45
CA ALA A 322 4.51 -1.03 -2.20
C ALA A 322 4.39 -2.54 -2.44
N VAL A 323 3.73 -2.97 -3.53
CA VAL A 323 3.63 -4.38 -3.91
C VAL A 323 5.00 -4.95 -4.27
N LEU A 324 5.86 -4.16 -4.88
CA LEU A 324 7.22 -4.57 -5.23
C LEU A 324 8.07 -4.90 -4.01
N LEU A 325 7.81 -4.21 -2.89
CA LEU A 325 8.54 -4.42 -1.63
C LEU A 325 8.11 -5.69 -0.89
N THR A 326 6.96 -6.26 -1.24
CA THR A 326 6.37 -7.44 -0.56
C THR A 326 6.33 -8.70 -1.44
N SER A 327 6.88 -8.66 -2.63
CA SER A 327 6.77 -9.73 -3.64
C SER A 327 7.27 -11.10 -3.20
N GLY A 328 8.19 -11.19 -2.22
CA GLY A 328 8.70 -12.45 -1.68
C GLY A 328 7.80 -13.16 -0.66
N VAL A 329 6.66 -12.58 -0.27
CA VAL A 329 5.84 -13.09 0.85
C VAL A 329 4.65 -13.94 0.39
N ARG A 330 4.29 -13.93 -0.90
CA ARG A 330 3.13 -14.67 -1.42
C ARG A 330 3.49 -16.10 -1.76
N ARG A 331 3.22 -17.03 -0.84
CA ARG A 331 3.32 -18.48 -1.03
C ARG A 331 1.92 -19.06 -1.14
N THR A 332 1.50 -19.44 -2.34
CA THR A 332 0.13 -19.88 -2.62
C THR A 332 -0.05 -21.38 -2.51
N GLU A 333 0.91 -22.18 -2.93
CA GLU A 333 0.79 -23.63 -3.03
C GLU A 333 0.75 -24.35 -1.67
N GLU A 334 1.41 -23.77 -0.65
CA GLU A 334 1.43 -24.33 0.71
C GLU A 334 0.31 -23.79 1.60
N GLY A 335 -0.59 -22.96 1.06
CA GLY A 335 -1.52 -22.15 1.86
C GLY A 335 -2.97 -22.57 1.82
N THR A 336 -3.43 -23.42 0.87
CA THR A 336 -4.86 -23.72 0.67
C THR A 336 -5.47 -24.40 1.87
N GLU A 337 -4.85 -25.46 2.40
CA GLU A 337 -5.36 -26.16 3.58
C GLU A 337 -5.28 -25.29 4.84
N ARG A 338 -4.21 -24.53 5.01
CA ARG A 338 -4.08 -23.56 6.10
C ARG A 338 -5.16 -22.49 6.03
N TYR A 339 -5.54 -22.07 4.83
CA TYR A 339 -6.61 -21.11 4.63
C TYR A 339 -7.98 -21.71 4.94
N ALA A 340 -8.23 -22.92 4.46
CA ALA A 340 -9.44 -23.67 4.78
C ALA A 340 -9.61 -23.90 6.29
N GLU A 341 -8.52 -24.28 6.97
CA GLU A 341 -8.53 -24.43 8.43
C GLU A 341 -8.81 -23.08 9.13
N TRP A 342 -8.24 -22.00 8.64
CA TRP A 342 -8.54 -20.68 9.21
C TRP A 342 -10.00 -20.28 9.03
N LEU A 343 -10.60 -20.56 7.85
CA LEU A 343 -12.03 -20.32 7.61
C LEU A 343 -12.92 -21.17 8.53
N ARG A 344 -12.59 -22.46 8.74
CA ARG A 344 -13.30 -23.33 9.68
C ARG A 344 -13.24 -22.76 11.11
N ARG A 345 -12.06 -22.32 11.54
CA ARG A 345 -11.88 -21.67 12.86
C ARG A 345 -12.65 -20.35 12.97
N LEU A 346 -12.65 -19.54 11.91
CA LEU A 346 -13.43 -18.30 11.87
C LEU A 346 -14.92 -18.60 11.99
N ARG A 347 -15.43 -19.61 11.26
CA ARG A 347 -16.82 -20.06 11.36
C ARG A 347 -17.16 -20.50 12.79
N ALA A 348 -16.34 -21.34 13.39
CA ALA A 348 -16.54 -21.81 14.77
C ALA A 348 -16.60 -20.62 15.76
N VAL A 349 -15.69 -19.66 15.65
CA VAL A 349 -15.68 -18.46 16.49
C VAL A 349 -16.93 -17.59 16.29
N CYS A 350 -17.39 -17.43 15.05
CA CYS A 350 -18.61 -16.69 14.76
C CYS A 350 -19.84 -17.37 15.36
N GLN A 351 -19.92 -18.70 15.30
CA GLN A 351 -21.01 -19.48 15.92
C GLN A 351 -20.99 -19.36 17.44
N GLU A 352 -19.84 -19.62 18.07
CA GLU A 352 -19.63 -19.49 19.52
C GLU A 352 -20.04 -18.09 20.05
N ALA A 353 -19.66 -17.06 19.31
CA ALA A 353 -19.88 -15.67 19.67
C ALA A 353 -21.27 -15.14 19.25
N SER A 354 -22.10 -15.93 18.58
CA SER A 354 -23.37 -15.50 17.99
C SER A 354 -23.21 -14.24 17.13
N VAL A 355 -22.18 -14.23 16.29
CA VAL A 355 -21.87 -13.18 15.32
C VAL A 355 -22.11 -13.73 13.91
N PRO A 356 -22.99 -13.13 13.10
CA PRO A 356 -23.20 -13.56 11.73
C PRO A 356 -21.93 -13.54 10.88
N LEU A 357 -21.71 -14.58 10.10
CA LEU A 357 -20.67 -14.68 9.08
C LEU A 357 -21.29 -14.45 7.71
N ILE A 358 -20.77 -13.48 6.97
CA ILE A 358 -21.18 -13.15 5.60
C ILE A 358 -20.03 -13.49 4.66
N PHE A 359 -20.25 -14.40 3.72
CA PHE A 359 -19.34 -14.63 2.61
C PHE A 359 -19.70 -13.74 1.43
N ASP A 360 -18.79 -12.88 1.06
CA ASP A 360 -18.87 -12.14 -0.19
C ASP A 360 -18.24 -12.98 -1.30
N GLU A 361 -19.07 -13.74 -1.97
CA GLU A 361 -18.74 -14.60 -3.09
C GLU A 361 -19.05 -13.95 -4.45
N VAL A 362 -19.11 -12.64 -4.52
CA VAL A 362 -19.30 -11.92 -5.80
C VAL A 362 -18.24 -12.32 -6.82
N TYR A 363 -17.03 -12.65 -6.38
CA TYR A 363 -15.90 -13.05 -7.23
C TYR A 363 -15.66 -14.55 -7.28
N THR A 364 -15.81 -15.25 -6.15
CA THR A 364 -15.50 -16.67 -6.00
C THR A 364 -16.68 -17.59 -6.23
N GLY A 365 -17.89 -17.06 -6.12
CA GLY A 365 -19.13 -17.80 -6.38
C GLY A 365 -19.14 -18.37 -7.78
N PHE A 366 -19.43 -19.66 -7.90
CA PHE A 366 -19.47 -20.40 -9.16
C PHE A 366 -18.14 -20.41 -9.94
N ARG A 367 -17.03 -20.00 -9.35
CA ARG A 367 -15.72 -20.06 -10.00
C ARG A 367 -14.86 -21.21 -9.49
N LEU A 368 -14.86 -21.43 -8.18
CA LEU A 368 -14.03 -22.47 -7.57
C LEU A 368 -14.72 -23.86 -7.66
N ALA A 369 -16.03 -23.88 -7.52
CA ALA A 369 -16.89 -25.04 -7.59
C ALA A 369 -18.31 -24.59 -7.98
N PRO A 370 -19.22 -25.50 -8.37
CA PRO A 370 -20.63 -25.19 -8.64
C PRO A 370 -21.33 -24.45 -7.48
N GLY A 371 -21.06 -24.82 -6.23
CA GLY A 371 -21.57 -24.14 -5.03
C GLY A 371 -20.65 -23.05 -4.49
N GLY A 372 -19.64 -22.63 -5.26
CA GLY A 372 -18.73 -21.55 -4.90
C GLY A 372 -17.71 -21.91 -3.85
N ALA A 373 -17.29 -20.90 -3.07
CA ALA A 373 -16.28 -21.07 -2.03
C ALA A 373 -16.81 -21.82 -0.81
N GLN A 374 -18.10 -21.76 -0.52
CA GLN A 374 -18.71 -22.60 0.54
C GLN A 374 -18.45 -24.09 0.29
N GLU A 375 -18.75 -24.57 -0.92
CA GLU A 375 -18.50 -25.95 -1.31
C GLU A 375 -16.99 -26.25 -1.34
N TYR A 376 -16.21 -25.40 -1.98
CA TYR A 376 -14.77 -25.61 -2.16
C TYR A 376 -14.00 -25.75 -0.84
N PHE A 377 -14.33 -24.94 0.17
CA PHE A 377 -13.66 -24.97 1.48
C PHE A 377 -14.41 -25.77 2.55
N GLY A 378 -15.62 -26.27 2.25
CA GLY A 378 -16.45 -26.99 3.21
C GLY A 378 -16.89 -26.13 4.40
N VAL A 379 -17.17 -24.83 4.17
CA VAL A 379 -17.57 -23.89 5.22
C VAL A 379 -18.81 -23.13 4.81
N THR A 380 -19.89 -23.23 5.60
CA THR A 380 -21.14 -22.52 5.38
C THR A 380 -21.20 -21.20 6.15
N ALA A 381 -21.64 -20.13 5.49
CA ALA A 381 -21.89 -18.83 6.10
C ALA A 381 -23.37 -18.68 6.51
N ASP A 382 -23.69 -17.65 7.30
CA ASP A 382 -25.07 -17.30 7.66
C ASP A 382 -25.75 -16.46 6.57
N MET A 383 -24.94 -15.77 5.75
CA MET A 383 -25.35 -15.08 4.52
C MET A 383 -24.26 -15.24 3.46
N VAL A 384 -24.66 -15.33 2.20
CA VAL A 384 -23.76 -15.35 1.05
C VAL A 384 -24.23 -14.30 0.04
N VAL A 385 -23.25 -13.57 -0.49
CA VAL A 385 -23.49 -12.57 -1.54
C VAL A 385 -22.91 -13.07 -2.85
N TYR A 386 -23.75 -13.31 -3.85
CA TYR A 386 -23.34 -13.65 -5.22
C TYR A 386 -23.44 -12.46 -6.16
N GLY A 387 -22.75 -12.54 -7.28
CA GLY A 387 -22.78 -11.54 -8.34
C GLY A 387 -22.09 -12.06 -9.59
N LYS A 388 -21.65 -11.14 -10.46
CA LYS A 388 -20.89 -11.47 -11.68
C LYS A 388 -21.58 -12.58 -12.51
N THR A 389 -21.06 -13.82 -12.45
CA THR A 389 -21.49 -14.92 -13.29
C THR A 389 -22.93 -15.42 -13.02
N VAL A 390 -23.48 -15.19 -11.81
CA VAL A 390 -24.74 -15.80 -11.34
C VAL A 390 -25.96 -15.54 -12.23
N ALA A 391 -25.95 -14.46 -13.01
CA ALA A 391 -27.04 -14.16 -13.93
C ALA A 391 -26.66 -14.36 -15.42
N GLY A 392 -25.81 -15.34 -15.70
CA GLY A 392 -25.43 -15.62 -17.09
C GLY A 392 -24.78 -14.43 -17.80
N GLY A 393 -23.98 -13.62 -17.07
CA GLY A 393 -23.29 -12.45 -17.59
C GLY A 393 -24.08 -11.12 -17.47
N MET A 394 -25.33 -11.15 -17.06
CA MET A 394 -26.15 -9.95 -16.85
C MET A 394 -25.83 -9.28 -15.49
N PRO A 395 -26.00 -7.94 -15.36
CA PRO A 395 -25.69 -7.21 -14.11
C PRO A 395 -26.66 -7.59 -13.00
N ILE A 396 -26.14 -8.13 -11.90
CA ILE A 396 -26.90 -8.53 -10.70
C ILE A 396 -26.02 -8.63 -9.47
N GLY A 397 -26.67 -8.53 -8.31
CA GLY A 397 -26.19 -9.02 -7.02
C GLY A 397 -27.30 -9.81 -6.33
N VAL A 398 -26.94 -10.87 -5.64
CA VAL A 398 -27.89 -11.74 -4.92
C VAL A 398 -27.43 -11.90 -3.49
N VAL A 399 -28.33 -11.75 -2.53
CA VAL A 399 -28.10 -12.10 -1.13
C VAL A 399 -28.93 -13.33 -0.81
N CYS A 400 -28.25 -14.40 -0.40
CA CYS A 400 -28.89 -15.54 0.24
C CYS A 400 -28.61 -15.49 1.73
N GLY A 401 -29.56 -15.80 2.59
CA GLY A 401 -29.37 -15.73 4.04
C GLY A 401 -30.34 -16.58 4.83
N THR A 402 -30.03 -16.79 6.11
CA THR A 402 -30.93 -17.43 7.06
C THR A 402 -32.16 -16.55 7.26
N LYS A 403 -33.32 -17.19 7.49
CA LYS A 403 -34.59 -16.49 7.74
C LYS A 403 -34.48 -15.43 8.83
N ALA A 404 -33.66 -15.65 9.86
CA ALA A 404 -33.44 -14.73 10.96
C ALA A 404 -32.74 -13.42 10.48
N LEU A 405 -31.76 -13.52 9.57
CA LEU A 405 -30.99 -12.39 9.07
C LEU A 405 -31.63 -11.67 7.88
N MET A 406 -32.57 -12.33 7.19
CA MET A 406 -33.25 -11.76 6.03
C MET A 406 -34.51 -10.96 6.37
N ARG A 407 -34.93 -10.89 7.65
CA ARG A 407 -36.08 -10.09 8.09
C ARG A 407 -35.86 -8.61 7.77
N ARG A 408 -36.90 -7.96 7.22
CA ARG A 408 -36.86 -6.55 6.79
C ARG A 408 -37.77 -5.64 7.61
N PHE A 409 -38.57 -6.17 8.51
CA PHE A 409 -39.43 -5.45 9.41
C PHE A 409 -39.48 -6.14 10.77
N ASP A 410 -39.82 -5.36 11.79
CA ASP A 410 -40.01 -5.82 13.16
C ASP A 410 -41.55 -5.90 13.42
N PRO A 411 -42.12 -7.10 13.63
CA PRO A 411 -43.57 -7.23 13.83
C PRO A 411 -44.06 -6.49 15.09
N GLU A 412 -43.23 -6.33 16.12
CA GLU A 412 -43.59 -5.61 17.33
C GLU A 412 -43.37 -4.09 17.23
N ARG A 413 -42.59 -3.67 16.22
CA ARG A 413 -42.23 -2.27 15.95
C ARG A 413 -42.40 -1.96 14.48
N PRO A 414 -43.63 -1.81 13.96
CA PRO A 414 -43.90 -1.79 12.51
C PRO A 414 -43.20 -0.65 11.76
N MET A 415 -42.82 0.43 12.44
CA MET A 415 -42.04 1.51 11.83
C MET A 415 -40.53 1.18 11.73
N ARG A 416 -40.06 0.12 12.38
CA ARG A 416 -38.68 -0.34 12.30
C ARG A 416 -38.51 -1.27 11.12
N ILE A 417 -38.03 -0.75 10.00
CA ILE A 417 -37.89 -1.45 8.73
C ILE A 417 -36.43 -1.34 8.21
N ALA A 418 -35.99 -2.37 7.46
CA ALA A 418 -34.78 -2.35 6.65
C ALA A 418 -35.14 -2.18 5.17
N TYR A 419 -35.01 -0.99 4.66
CA TYR A 419 -35.31 -0.70 3.25
C TYR A 419 -34.14 -1.13 2.36
N VAL A 420 -34.30 -2.23 1.60
CA VAL A 420 -33.28 -2.85 0.76
C VAL A 420 -33.87 -3.30 -0.60
N ILE A 421 -34.70 -2.47 -1.19
CA ILE A 421 -35.35 -2.73 -2.47
C ILE A 421 -34.85 -1.73 -3.51
N GLY A 422 -34.36 -2.20 -4.65
CA GLY A 422 -33.96 -1.41 -5.79
C GLY A 422 -34.97 -1.52 -6.94
N THR A 423 -35.08 -0.50 -7.77
CA THR A 423 -36.01 -0.45 -8.93
C THR A 423 -35.79 -1.63 -9.86
N PHE A 424 -34.55 -1.96 -10.18
CA PHE A 424 -34.21 -3.02 -11.15
C PHE A 424 -33.96 -4.39 -10.52
N SER A 425 -34.21 -4.54 -9.23
CA SER A 425 -34.12 -5.83 -8.56
C SER A 425 -35.14 -6.80 -9.18
N GLY A 426 -34.67 -7.90 -9.74
CA GLY A 426 -35.53 -8.88 -10.41
C GLY A 426 -35.96 -8.48 -11.81
N HIS A 427 -35.18 -7.69 -12.54
CA HIS A 427 -35.43 -7.35 -13.97
C HIS A 427 -35.67 -8.63 -14.79
N PRO A 428 -36.76 -8.72 -15.61
CA PRO A 428 -37.17 -9.97 -16.29
C PRO A 428 -36.06 -10.65 -17.09
N VAL A 429 -35.36 -9.89 -17.94
CA VAL A 429 -34.26 -10.43 -18.78
C VAL A 429 -33.12 -11.00 -17.92
N VAL A 430 -32.80 -10.31 -16.82
CA VAL A 430 -31.79 -10.78 -15.87
C VAL A 430 -32.22 -12.08 -15.19
N MET A 431 -33.50 -12.18 -14.80
CA MET A 431 -34.06 -13.40 -14.20
C MET A 431 -34.08 -14.56 -15.20
N GLY A 432 -34.38 -14.29 -16.50
CA GLY A 432 -34.32 -15.29 -17.55
C GLY A 432 -32.93 -15.83 -17.79
N ALA A 433 -31.94 -14.96 -17.96
CA ALA A 433 -30.55 -15.37 -18.14
C ALA A 433 -29.95 -16.08 -16.89
N MET A 434 -30.31 -15.61 -15.70
CA MET A 434 -29.98 -16.28 -14.43
C MET A 434 -30.51 -17.71 -14.39
N ASN A 435 -31.76 -17.92 -14.82
CA ASN A 435 -32.39 -19.24 -14.80
C ASN A 435 -31.63 -20.24 -15.69
N GLU A 436 -31.25 -19.81 -16.88
CA GLU A 436 -30.48 -20.64 -17.81
C GLU A 436 -29.13 -21.05 -17.18
N PHE A 437 -28.43 -20.09 -16.58
CA PHE A 437 -27.18 -20.37 -15.88
C PHE A 437 -27.38 -21.29 -14.67
N LEU A 438 -28.35 -21.00 -13.79
CA LEU A 438 -28.57 -21.77 -12.56
C LEU A 438 -29.00 -23.21 -12.83
N ARG A 439 -29.79 -23.46 -13.90
CA ARG A 439 -30.11 -24.81 -14.35
C ARG A 439 -28.87 -25.56 -14.79
N TRP A 440 -28.05 -24.94 -15.61
CA TRP A 440 -26.82 -25.54 -16.13
C TRP A 440 -25.82 -25.86 -14.99
N VAL A 441 -25.62 -24.95 -14.03
CA VAL A 441 -24.58 -25.11 -13.00
C VAL A 441 -24.86 -26.28 -12.05
N ILE A 442 -26.12 -26.68 -11.86
CA ILE A 442 -26.49 -27.81 -11.00
C ILE A 442 -26.56 -29.14 -11.75
N GLU A 443 -26.36 -29.15 -13.06
CA GLU A 443 -26.34 -30.41 -13.83
C GLU A 443 -25.13 -31.27 -13.45
N PRO A 444 -25.28 -32.59 -13.28
CA PRO A 444 -24.17 -33.47 -12.89
C PRO A 444 -22.93 -33.35 -13.82
N PRO A 445 -23.03 -33.21 -15.15
CA PRO A 445 -21.90 -33.07 -16.02
C PRO A 445 -21.07 -31.82 -15.75
N THR A 446 -21.68 -30.77 -15.20
CA THR A 446 -20.98 -29.48 -14.95
C THR A 446 -19.90 -29.63 -13.88
N ALA A 447 -20.07 -30.47 -12.87
CA ALA A 447 -19.04 -30.73 -11.88
C ALA A 447 -17.75 -31.29 -12.51
N ALA A 448 -17.87 -32.16 -13.51
CA ALA A 448 -16.73 -32.70 -14.25
C ALA A 448 -16.00 -31.58 -15.03
N LEU A 449 -16.73 -30.63 -15.61
CA LEU A 449 -16.12 -29.47 -16.29
C LEU A 449 -15.28 -28.61 -15.34
N TYR A 450 -15.73 -28.44 -14.09
CA TYR A 450 -14.92 -27.72 -13.09
C TYR A 450 -13.64 -28.48 -12.73
N ALA A 451 -13.72 -29.79 -12.54
CA ALA A 451 -12.55 -30.62 -12.26
C ALA A 451 -11.51 -30.54 -13.41
N GLU A 452 -11.98 -30.73 -14.62
CA GLU A 452 -11.15 -30.66 -15.84
C GLU A 452 -10.50 -29.27 -16.05
N MET A 453 -11.28 -28.21 -15.90
CA MET A 453 -10.78 -26.83 -15.98
C MET A 453 -9.67 -26.55 -14.95
N ASN A 454 -9.86 -27.00 -13.71
CA ASN A 454 -8.89 -26.81 -12.64
C ASN A 454 -7.62 -27.63 -12.87
N GLU A 455 -7.72 -28.86 -13.34
CA GLU A 455 -6.60 -29.74 -13.67
C GLU A 455 -5.77 -29.17 -14.81
N ARG A 456 -6.39 -28.78 -15.93
CA ARG A 456 -5.68 -28.11 -17.06
C ARG A 456 -4.92 -26.87 -16.63
N CYS A 457 -5.53 -26.04 -15.76
CA CYS A 457 -4.85 -24.85 -15.24
C CYS A 457 -3.65 -25.20 -14.36
N ALA A 458 -3.75 -26.26 -13.56
CA ALA A 458 -2.66 -26.75 -12.72
C ALA A 458 -1.51 -27.29 -13.57
N ASP A 459 -1.82 -28.11 -14.59
CA ASP A 459 -0.85 -28.68 -15.51
C ASP A 459 -0.10 -27.59 -16.29
N TRP A 460 -0.83 -26.64 -16.85
CA TRP A 460 -0.27 -25.47 -17.50
C TRP A 460 0.65 -24.69 -16.57
N THR A 461 0.25 -24.49 -15.31
CA THR A 461 1.06 -23.76 -14.33
C THR A 461 2.39 -24.49 -14.06
N ARG A 462 2.35 -25.82 -13.92
CA ARG A 462 3.57 -26.63 -13.72
C ARG A 462 4.50 -26.54 -14.93
N ALA A 463 3.97 -26.75 -16.14
CA ALA A 463 4.74 -26.68 -17.38
C ALA A 463 5.35 -25.29 -17.61
N THR A 464 4.55 -24.23 -17.38
CA THR A 464 5.01 -22.84 -17.51
C THR A 464 6.12 -22.51 -16.52
N ASN A 465 5.99 -22.93 -15.26
CA ASN A 465 7.02 -22.69 -14.24
C ASN A 465 8.31 -23.44 -14.53
N HIS A 466 8.25 -24.64 -15.12
CA HIS A 466 9.42 -25.37 -15.58
C HIS A 466 10.16 -24.57 -16.68
N GLY A 467 9.44 -24.13 -17.71
CA GLY A 467 10.05 -23.31 -18.78
C GLY A 467 10.61 -21.97 -18.31
N LEU A 468 9.95 -21.32 -17.33
CA LEU A 468 10.45 -20.08 -16.73
C LEU A 468 11.74 -20.31 -15.92
N ALA A 469 11.83 -21.42 -15.20
CA ALA A 469 13.01 -21.79 -14.43
C ALA A 469 14.18 -22.17 -15.33
N ASP A 470 13.96 -22.97 -16.37
CA ASP A 470 14.97 -23.34 -17.36
C ASP A 470 15.57 -22.14 -18.09
N ALA A 471 14.71 -21.13 -18.34
CA ALA A 471 15.11 -19.86 -18.92
C ALA A 471 15.73 -18.87 -17.90
N ALA A 472 15.86 -19.24 -16.63
CA ALA A 472 16.36 -18.41 -15.54
C ALA A 472 15.65 -17.03 -15.45
N LEU A 473 14.34 -17.00 -15.72
CA LEU A 473 13.53 -15.77 -15.65
C LEU A 473 13.05 -15.54 -14.23
N PRO A 474 13.07 -14.28 -13.70
CA PRO A 474 12.78 -13.97 -12.31
C PRO A 474 11.28 -13.88 -12.03
N ILE A 475 10.48 -14.76 -12.62
CA ILE A 475 9.03 -14.84 -12.41
C ILE A 475 8.58 -16.29 -12.29
N ARG A 476 7.45 -16.48 -11.66
CA ARG A 476 6.71 -17.74 -11.67
C ARG A 476 5.20 -17.48 -11.70
N VAL A 477 4.44 -18.43 -12.20
CA VAL A 477 2.98 -18.41 -12.14
C VAL A 477 2.51 -19.15 -10.90
N VAL A 478 1.49 -18.60 -10.23
CA VAL A 478 0.79 -19.25 -9.12
C VAL A 478 -0.70 -19.15 -9.35
N HIS A 479 -1.45 -20.17 -8.91
CA HIS A 479 -2.88 -20.25 -9.16
C HIS A 479 -3.67 -20.79 -7.96
N LEU A 480 -4.99 -20.59 -7.99
CA LEU A 480 -6.00 -21.27 -7.21
C LEU A 480 -7.19 -21.55 -8.12
N GLY A 481 -7.43 -22.82 -8.43
CA GLY A 481 -8.32 -23.16 -9.54
C GLY A 481 -7.87 -22.44 -10.80
N THR A 482 -8.76 -21.73 -11.46
CA THR A 482 -8.48 -20.96 -12.68
C THR A 482 -8.10 -19.51 -12.46
N VAL A 483 -7.97 -19.09 -11.22
CA VAL A 483 -7.48 -17.75 -10.88
C VAL A 483 -5.97 -17.81 -10.72
N TRP A 484 -5.23 -17.06 -11.51
CA TRP A 484 -3.77 -17.09 -11.50
C TRP A 484 -3.14 -15.70 -11.56
N THR A 485 -1.85 -15.62 -11.22
CA THR A 485 -1.05 -14.39 -11.31
C THR A 485 0.42 -14.71 -11.55
N VAL A 486 1.16 -13.71 -12.01
CA VAL A 486 2.61 -13.75 -12.07
C VAL A 486 3.19 -13.24 -10.75
N LEU A 487 4.00 -14.06 -10.09
CA LEU A 487 4.84 -13.66 -8.97
C LEU A 487 6.25 -13.36 -9.47
N PHE A 488 6.80 -12.24 -8.99
CA PHE A 488 8.17 -11.86 -9.26
C PHE A 488 9.05 -12.38 -8.13
N THR A 489 10.06 -13.20 -8.46
CA THR A 489 10.98 -13.78 -7.48
C THR A 489 11.99 -12.75 -6.99
N GLU A 490 12.24 -11.72 -7.79
CA GLU A 490 13.12 -10.60 -7.46
C GLU A 490 12.35 -9.29 -7.36
N PRO A 491 12.61 -8.46 -6.33
CA PRO A 491 12.00 -7.14 -6.24
C PRO A 491 12.52 -6.22 -7.35
N GLY A 492 11.62 -5.50 -8.01
CA GLY A 492 11.95 -4.63 -9.15
C GLY A 492 10.99 -3.46 -9.27
N ARG A 493 11.53 -2.28 -9.68
CA ARG A 493 10.74 -1.06 -9.90
C ARG A 493 9.93 -1.10 -11.21
N TYR A 494 10.20 -2.10 -12.07
CA TYR A 494 9.62 -2.20 -13.42
C TYR A 494 8.82 -3.50 -13.63
N ASN A 495 8.60 -4.30 -12.61
CA ASN A 495 7.87 -5.58 -12.72
C ASN A 495 6.48 -5.42 -13.36
N TRP A 496 5.80 -4.29 -13.11
CA TRP A 496 4.53 -3.93 -13.75
C TRP A 496 4.60 -3.78 -15.28
N LEU A 497 5.79 -3.62 -15.85
CA LEU A 497 5.98 -3.42 -17.30
C LEU A 497 5.69 -4.71 -18.10
N LEU A 498 5.78 -5.89 -17.49
CA LEU A 498 5.48 -7.17 -18.14
C LEU A 498 4.11 -7.20 -18.81
N GLN A 499 3.12 -6.50 -18.26
CA GLN A 499 1.80 -6.41 -18.88
C GLN A 499 1.80 -5.82 -20.31
N TYR A 500 2.77 -4.97 -20.62
CA TYR A 500 2.87 -4.35 -21.96
C TYR A 500 3.54 -5.30 -22.94
N TYR A 501 4.53 -6.07 -22.50
CA TYR A 501 5.12 -7.14 -23.32
C TYR A 501 4.10 -8.24 -23.61
N LEU A 502 3.30 -8.64 -22.64
CA LEU A 502 2.22 -9.62 -22.84
C LEU A 502 1.15 -9.09 -23.82
N ARG A 503 0.82 -7.80 -23.75
CA ARG A 503 -0.12 -7.18 -24.72
C ARG A 503 0.44 -7.20 -26.14
N ALA A 504 1.73 -6.97 -26.33
CA ALA A 504 2.40 -7.08 -27.61
C ALA A 504 2.36 -8.51 -28.16
N GLU A 505 2.36 -9.52 -27.30
CA GLU A 505 2.15 -10.93 -27.67
C GLU A 505 0.67 -11.29 -27.90
N GLY A 506 -0.25 -10.32 -27.84
CA GLY A 506 -1.67 -10.56 -28.04
C GLY A 506 -2.37 -11.21 -26.85
N VAL A 507 -1.97 -10.88 -25.61
CA VAL A 507 -2.68 -11.27 -24.38
C VAL A 507 -3.53 -10.10 -23.89
N SER A 508 -4.84 -10.29 -23.83
CA SER A 508 -5.79 -9.31 -23.31
C SER A 508 -5.89 -9.41 -21.78
N MET A 509 -5.64 -8.30 -21.09
CA MET A 509 -5.66 -8.22 -19.63
C MET A 509 -6.50 -7.04 -19.17
N SER A 510 -7.02 -7.13 -17.94
CA SER A 510 -7.63 -5.98 -17.28
C SER A 510 -6.60 -4.86 -17.01
N TRP A 511 -7.06 -3.71 -16.53
CA TRP A 511 -6.17 -2.59 -16.22
C TRP A 511 -5.21 -2.89 -15.04
N VAL A 512 -5.51 -3.88 -14.19
CA VAL A 512 -4.61 -4.36 -13.12
C VAL A 512 -3.44 -5.22 -13.61
N GLY A 513 -3.37 -5.51 -14.91
CA GLY A 513 -2.27 -6.24 -15.53
C GLY A 513 -2.14 -7.68 -15.01
N THR A 514 -0.91 -8.11 -14.76
CA THR A 514 -0.57 -9.49 -14.35
C THR A 514 -0.98 -9.84 -12.92
N GLY A 515 -1.51 -8.89 -12.17
CA GLY A 515 -1.88 -9.11 -10.77
C GLY A 515 -3.15 -9.94 -10.56
N ARG A 516 -3.98 -10.10 -11.58
CA ARG A 516 -5.22 -10.90 -11.53
C ARG A 516 -5.56 -11.38 -12.93
N CYS A 517 -5.27 -12.64 -13.19
CA CYS A 517 -5.54 -13.29 -14.45
C CYS A 517 -6.48 -14.49 -14.23
N LEU A 518 -7.25 -14.82 -15.24
CA LEU A 518 -8.30 -15.83 -15.20
C LEU A 518 -8.25 -16.70 -16.44
N ALA A 519 -8.48 -17.99 -16.27
CA ALA A 519 -8.89 -18.87 -17.34
C ALA A 519 -10.39 -19.21 -17.18
N ASN A 520 -10.99 -19.73 -18.21
CA ASN A 520 -12.37 -20.19 -18.23
C ASN A 520 -12.48 -21.58 -18.85
N MET A 521 -13.67 -22.17 -18.90
CA MET A 521 -13.89 -23.53 -19.38
C MET A 521 -13.62 -23.74 -20.86
N ASP A 522 -13.55 -22.67 -21.66
CA ASP A 522 -13.26 -22.74 -23.09
C ASP A 522 -11.76 -22.85 -23.40
N PHE A 523 -10.89 -22.69 -22.40
CA PHE A 523 -9.44 -22.86 -22.59
C PHE A 523 -9.12 -24.35 -22.89
N THR A 524 -8.65 -24.60 -24.09
CA THR A 524 -8.15 -25.90 -24.54
C THR A 524 -6.65 -26.06 -24.18
N GLU A 525 -6.11 -27.25 -24.35
CA GLU A 525 -4.65 -27.47 -24.21
C GLU A 525 -3.85 -26.55 -25.14
N LYS A 526 -4.30 -26.39 -26.39
CA LYS A 526 -3.65 -25.49 -27.37
C LYS A 526 -3.67 -24.01 -26.91
N ASP A 527 -4.74 -23.57 -26.25
CA ASP A 527 -4.81 -22.21 -25.71
C ASP A 527 -3.85 -22.00 -24.53
N TYR A 528 -3.69 -23.02 -23.69
CA TYR A 528 -2.72 -23.02 -22.61
C TYR A 528 -1.26 -23.07 -23.13
N GLU A 529 -0.98 -23.85 -24.16
CA GLU A 529 0.33 -23.86 -24.84
C GLU A 529 0.65 -22.50 -25.47
N ALA A 530 -0.34 -21.90 -26.14
CA ALA A 530 -0.21 -20.55 -26.69
C ALA A 530 0.04 -19.52 -25.60
N LEU A 531 -0.66 -19.60 -24.46
CA LEU A 531 -0.46 -18.71 -23.31
C LEU A 531 0.93 -18.87 -22.72
N GLN A 532 1.43 -20.11 -22.57
CA GLN A 532 2.79 -20.41 -22.12
C GLN A 532 3.83 -19.79 -23.05
N THR A 533 3.71 -20.01 -24.36
CA THR A 533 4.61 -19.46 -25.37
C THR A 533 4.66 -17.94 -25.31
N LYS A 534 3.49 -17.29 -25.26
CA LYS A 534 3.36 -15.83 -25.15
C LYS A 534 3.97 -15.28 -23.86
N LEU A 535 3.77 -15.97 -22.73
CA LEU A 535 4.35 -15.55 -21.44
C LEU A 535 5.87 -15.68 -21.44
N LEU A 536 6.42 -16.78 -21.96
CA LEU A 536 7.86 -16.98 -22.10
C LEU A 536 8.49 -15.94 -23.05
N SER A 537 7.89 -15.71 -24.22
CA SER A 537 8.33 -14.70 -25.19
C SER A 537 8.37 -13.30 -24.57
N ALA A 538 7.26 -12.88 -23.95
CA ALA A 538 7.15 -11.58 -23.28
C ALA A 538 8.21 -11.43 -22.17
N ALA A 539 8.41 -12.45 -21.37
CA ALA A 539 9.38 -12.44 -20.27
C ALA A 539 10.83 -12.40 -20.79
N HIS A 540 11.15 -13.16 -21.83
CA HIS A 540 12.45 -13.11 -22.50
C HIS A 540 12.74 -11.72 -23.08
N ALA A 541 11.79 -11.14 -23.80
CA ALA A 541 11.94 -9.79 -24.38
C ALA A 541 12.17 -8.74 -23.28
N MET A 542 11.40 -8.78 -22.21
CA MET A 542 11.55 -7.88 -21.07
C MET A 542 12.92 -8.03 -20.39
N ASN A 543 13.40 -9.26 -20.23
CA ASN A 543 14.71 -9.55 -19.65
C ASN A 543 15.85 -9.09 -20.56
N ALA A 544 15.77 -9.35 -21.86
CA ALA A 544 16.75 -8.93 -22.87
C ALA A 544 16.88 -7.41 -22.95
N ASP A 545 15.79 -6.67 -22.77
CA ASP A 545 15.79 -5.22 -22.72
C ASP A 545 16.37 -4.65 -21.41
N GLY A 546 16.74 -5.52 -20.45
CA GLY A 546 17.46 -5.13 -19.22
C GLY A 546 16.54 -4.56 -18.13
N TRP A 547 15.24 -4.87 -18.14
CA TRP A 547 14.31 -4.43 -17.12
C TRP A 547 14.45 -5.21 -15.81
N TRP A 548 14.86 -6.47 -15.89
CA TRP A 548 15.25 -7.26 -14.73
C TRP A 548 16.77 -7.32 -14.60
N PRO A 549 17.31 -7.18 -13.40
CA PRO A 549 18.74 -7.31 -13.17
C PRO A 549 19.15 -8.78 -13.10
N ARG A 550 20.39 -9.05 -13.42
CA ARG A 550 21.00 -10.35 -13.15
C ARG A 550 21.20 -10.51 -11.63
N ALA A 551 20.83 -11.67 -11.09
CA ALA A 551 20.86 -11.98 -9.65
C ALA A 551 22.25 -11.76 -9.01
N ALA A 552 23.34 -11.90 -9.78
CA ALA A 552 24.72 -11.76 -9.30
C ALA A 552 25.22 -10.31 -9.15
N GLU A 553 24.43 -9.29 -9.53
CA GLU A 553 25.04 -7.98 -9.78
C GLU A 553 25.29 -7.11 -8.54
N HIS A 554 24.58 -7.28 -7.39
CA HIS A 554 24.95 -6.50 -6.19
C HIS A 554 24.28 -6.96 -4.88
N PRO A 555 25.03 -7.44 -3.88
CA PRO A 555 24.51 -7.59 -2.52
C PRO A 555 24.06 -6.21 -1.98
N GLY A 556 22.86 -6.16 -1.39
CA GLY A 556 22.28 -4.93 -0.82
C GLY A 556 21.47 -4.06 -1.78
N ARG A 557 21.21 -4.49 -3.02
CA ARG A 557 20.39 -3.77 -4.01
C ARG A 557 18.95 -3.53 -3.52
N GLU A 558 18.32 -4.53 -2.96
CA GLU A 558 16.96 -4.41 -2.41
C GLU A 558 16.90 -3.31 -1.33
N ARG A 559 17.89 -3.28 -0.43
CA ARG A 559 18.00 -2.24 0.60
C ARG A 559 18.16 -0.85 -0.02
N ARG A 560 19.00 -0.70 -1.07
CA ARG A 560 19.17 0.59 -1.76
C ARG A 560 17.89 1.04 -2.43
N MET A 561 17.21 0.16 -3.13
CA MET A 561 15.93 0.44 -3.80
C MET A 561 14.84 0.82 -2.80
N ARG A 562 14.73 0.10 -1.67
CA ARG A 562 13.81 0.46 -0.56
C ARG A 562 14.15 1.84 0.02
N MET A 563 15.42 2.11 0.28
CA MET A 563 15.85 3.43 0.79
C MET A 563 15.57 4.55 -0.20
N GLN A 564 15.78 4.31 -1.49
CA GLN A 564 15.43 5.28 -2.52
C GLN A 564 13.93 5.57 -2.53
N LEU A 565 13.08 4.53 -2.51
CA LEU A 565 11.64 4.67 -2.45
C LEU A 565 11.19 5.43 -1.20
N VAL A 566 11.75 5.10 -0.03
CA VAL A 566 11.48 5.81 1.22
C VAL A 566 11.88 7.29 1.10
N ARG A 567 13.06 7.60 0.56
CA ARG A 567 13.49 9.00 0.32
C ARG A 567 12.53 9.72 -0.63
N GLU A 568 12.07 9.06 -1.67
CA GLU A 568 11.11 9.60 -2.62
C GLU A 568 9.76 9.92 -1.95
N VAL A 569 9.24 9.01 -1.13
CA VAL A 569 8.01 9.20 -0.37
C VAL A 569 8.19 10.32 0.67
N VAL A 570 9.23 10.26 1.48
CA VAL A 570 9.52 11.30 2.50
C VAL A 570 9.73 12.66 1.83
N GLY A 571 10.46 12.73 0.72
CA GLY A 571 10.65 13.96 -0.05
C GLY A 571 9.35 14.53 -0.61
N SER A 572 8.35 13.68 -0.89
CA SER A 572 7.01 14.13 -1.31
C SER A 572 6.12 14.60 -0.15
N LEU A 573 6.38 14.11 1.07
CA LEU A 573 5.64 14.49 2.28
C LEU A 573 6.11 15.83 2.86
N VAL A 574 7.41 16.13 2.71
CA VAL A 574 8.00 17.36 3.26
C VAL A 574 7.63 18.56 2.38
N ARG A 575 6.81 19.45 2.94
CA ARG A 575 6.54 20.76 2.37
C ARG A 575 7.76 21.66 2.59
N VAL A 576 8.74 21.64 1.69
CA VAL A 576 9.75 22.71 1.64
C VAL A 576 9.11 23.86 0.84
N PRO A 577 8.83 25.01 1.44
CA PRO A 577 8.32 26.18 0.72
C PRO A 577 9.26 26.52 -0.45
N ARG A 578 8.72 27.01 -1.57
CA ARG A 578 9.54 27.37 -2.75
C ARG A 578 10.79 28.21 -2.39
N PRO A 579 10.69 29.25 -1.55
CA PRO A 579 11.87 30.02 -1.14
C PRO A 579 12.89 29.18 -0.36
N LEU A 580 12.46 28.26 0.52
CA LEU A 580 13.37 27.35 1.24
C LEU A 580 14.02 26.32 0.31
N ARG A 581 13.31 25.80 -0.68
CA ARG A 581 13.87 24.89 -1.69
C ARG A 581 14.92 25.58 -2.55
N THR A 582 14.63 26.79 -2.99
CA THR A 582 15.59 27.61 -3.76
C THR A 582 16.81 27.93 -2.91
N PHE A 583 16.61 28.29 -1.64
CA PHE A 583 17.65 28.53 -0.66
C PHE A 583 18.54 27.30 -0.45
N TYR A 584 17.96 26.14 -0.19
CA TYR A 584 18.70 24.89 -0.04
C TYR A 584 19.49 24.52 -1.30
N THR A 585 18.88 24.68 -2.48
CA THR A 585 19.54 24.40 -3.77
C THR A 585 20.76 25.31 -3.96
N GLU A 586 20.66 26.59 -3.60
CA GLU A 586 21.75 27.54 -3.71
C GLU A 586 22.88 27.25 -2.69
N VAL A 587 22.51 26.89 -1.43
CA VAL A 587 23.50 26.46 -0.44
C VAL A 587 24.29 25.25 -0.96
N MET A 588 23.60 24.23 -1.50
CA MET A 588 24.23 23.01 -2.01
C MET A 588 25.07 23.26 -3.27
N ARG A 589 24.63 24.15 -4.14
CA ARG A 589 25.41 24.58 -5.31
C ARG A 589 26.75 25.17 -4.89
N ARG A 590 26.73 26.17 -3.99
CA ARG A 590 27.93 26.83 -3.49
C ARG A 590 28.87 25.89 -2.74
N LYS A 591 28.32 24.92 -1.99
CA LYS A 591 29.11 23.86 -1.35
C LYS A 591 29.85 23.00 -2.38
N LYS A 592 29.15 22.63 -3.47
CA LYS A 592 29.75 21.84 -4.54
C LYS A 592 30.85 22.63 -5.27
N ASP A 593 30.60 23.89 -5.55
CA ASP A 593 31.58 24.77 -6.19
C ASP A 593 32.86 24.94 -5.32
N ASP A 594 32.70 25.14 -4.02
CA ASP A 594 33.81 25.18 -3.06
C ASP A 594 34.62 23.88 -3.00
N HIS A 595 33.94 22.74 -2.97
CA HIS A 595 34.61 21.44 -2.95
C HIS A 595 35.44 21.16 -4.21
N HIS A 596 34.98 21.65 -5.37
CA HIS A 596 35.73 21.54 -6.61
C HIS A 596 36.90 22.51 -6.69
N ALA A 597 36.72 23.71 -6.16
CA ALA A 597 37.71 24.79 -6.30
C ALA A 597 38.86 24.76 -5.26
N SER A 598 38.60 24.21 -4.06
CA SER A 598 39.51 24.40 -2.91
C SER A 598 39.86 23.14 -2.12
N HIS A 599 39.48 21.96 -2.58
CA HIS A 599 39.71 20.70 -1.85
C HIS A 599 40.14 19.55 -2.78
N SER A 600 41.16 19.81 -3.58
CA SER A 600 41.69 18.83 -4.55
C SER A 600 42.69 17.85 -3.90
N ASP A 601 43.43 18.28 -2.88
CA ASP A 601 44.43 17.46 -2.19
C ASP A 601 43.80 16.52 -1.17
N LEU A 602 44.24 15.23 -1.16
CA LEU A 602 43.74 14.21 -0.28
C LEU A 602 44.08 14.47 1.20
N THR A 603 45.28 14.98 1.47
CA THR A 603 45.71 15.27 2.85
C THR A 603 44.90 16.44 3.42
N ASN A 604 44.62 17.46 2.59
CA ASN A 604 43.73 18.54 2.97
C ASN A 604 42.31 18.03 3.24
N GLN A 605 41.79 17.12 2.42
CA GLN A 605 40.49 16.48 2.69
C GLN A 605 40.46 15.74 4.05
N LEU A 606 41.56 15.06 4.43
CA LEU A 606 41.70 14.44 5.76
C LEU A 606 41.69 15.49 6.87
N PHE A 607 42.43 16.60 6.70
CA PHE A 607 42.40 17.70 7.65
C PHE A 607 41.00 18.29 7.82
N HIS A 608 40.25 18.36 6.73
CA HIS A 608 38.85 18.76 6.77
C HIS A 608 37.94 17.75 7.51
N ILE A 609 38.12 16.45 7.34
CA ILE A 609 37.37 15.43 8.10
C ILE A 609 37.66 15.58 9.60
N VAL A 610 38.93 15.67 9.98
CA VAL A 610 39.35 15.79 11.38
C VAL A 610 38.80 17.07 12.00
N SER A 611 39.07 18.24 11.36
CA SER A 611 38.59 19.52 11.87
C SER A 611 37.07 19.60 11.94
N SER A 612 36.38 19.06 10.96
CA SER A 612 34.92 19.05 10.92
C SER A 612 34.32 18.13 12.00
N SER A 613 34.95 17.01 12.31
CA SER A 613 34.56 16.15 13.43
C SER A 613 34.71 16.88 14.77
N VAL A 614 35.82 17.61 14.93
CA VAL A 614 36.05 18.43 16.14
C VAL A 614 34.99 19.56 16.22
N PHE A 615 34.67 20.27 15.13
CA PHE A 615 33.62 21.29 15.15
C PHE A 615 32.26 20.74 15.54
N LEU A 616 31.86 19.55 15.03
CA LEU A 616 30.62 18.92 15.45
C LEU A 616 30.63 18.56 16.93
N GLY A 617 31.78 18.09 17.45
CA GLY A 617 31.98 17.89 18.88
C GLY A 617 31.87 19.20 19.68
N CYS A 618 32.44 20.30 19.16
CA CYS A 618 32.34 21.61 19.80
C CYS A 618 30.90 22.13 19.86
N TYR A 619 30.07 21.91 18.86
CA TYR A 619 28.65 22.30 18.89
C TYR A 619 27.89 21.63 20.06
N VAL A 620 28.26 20.39 20.40
CA VAL A 620 27.68 19.67 21.53
C VAL A 620 28.34 20.10 22.85
N LEU A 621 29.69 20.14 22.88
CA LEU A 621 30.46 20.45 24.07
C LEU A 621 30.20 21.87 24.61
N ALA A 622 29.87 22.82 23.74
CA ALA A 622 29.56 24.20 24.11
C ALA A 622 28.37 24.34 25.11
N PHE A 623 27.49 23.32 25.20
CA PHE A 623 26.40 23.29 26.17
C PHE A 623 26.85 22.90 27.59
N TRP A 624 28.04 22.30 27.73
CA TRP A 624 28.61 21.86 29.06
C TRP A 624 29.86 22.60 29.44
N ASP A 625 30.79 22.80 28.48
CA ASP A 625 32.07 23.52 28.71
C ASP A 625 32.43 24.37 27.48
N LEU A 626 32.00 25.63 27.54
CA LEU A 626 32.22 26.59 26.46
C LEU A 626 33.70 26.89 26.23
N THR A 627 34.53 26.87 27.32
CA THR A 627 35.95 27.18 27.23
C THR A 627 36.71 26.10 26.46
N THR A 628 36.48 24.86 26.81
CA THR A 628 37.08 23.72 26.09
C THR A 628 36.59 23.64 24.67
N ALA A 629 35.29 23.91 24.39
CA ALA A 629 34.76 23.97 23.04
C ALA A 629 35.41 25.08 22.19
N MET A 630 35.67 26.23 22.76
CA MET A 630 36.37 27.33 22.08
C MET A 630 37.82 26.95 21.74
N TRP A 631 38.60 26.38 22.62
CA TRP A 631 39.97 25.93 22.38
C TRP A 631 40.02 24.82 21.31
N ALA A 632 39.16 23.82 21.43
CA ALA A 632 39.05 22.76 20.43
C ALA A 632 38.65 23.31 19.03
N GLY A 633 37.68 24.22 19.00
CA GLY A 633 37.26 24.88 17.78
C GLY A 633 38.39 25.70 17.15
N LEU A 634 39.18 26.41 17.95
CA LEU A 634 40.32 27.16 17.49
C LEU A 634 41.39 26.24 16.86
N ALA A 635 41.75 25.15 17.54
CA ALA A 635 42.66 24.15 17.00
C ALA A 635 42.20 23.57 15.68
N ALA A 636 40.92 23.25 15.58
CA ALA A 636 40.29 22.75 14.37
C ALA A 636 40.36 23.80 13.22
N LEU A 637 40.11 25.08 13.54
CA LEU A 637 40.22 26.17 12.58
C LEU A 637 41.64 26.31 12.03
N PHE A 638 42.66 26.26 12.91
CA PHE A 638 44.07 26.30 12.50
C PHE A 638 44.44 25.13 11.60
N LEU A 639 44.08 23.91 11.94
CA LEU A 639 44.32 22.73 11.10
C LEU A 639 43.75 22.90 9.70
N ARG A 640 42.53 23.40 9.61
CA ARG A 640 41.85 23.68 8.34
C ARG A 640 42.57 24.76 7.51
N GLN A 641 42.98 25.82 8.16
CA GLN A 641 43.69 26.91 7.46
C GLN A 641 45.08 26.52 6.98
N ILE A 642 45.80 25.71 7.76
CA ILE A 642 47.12 25.16 7.36
C ILE A 642 46.94 24.29 6.11
N GLY A 643 45.92 23.40 6.08
CA GLY A 643 45.62 22.59 4.91
C GLY A 643 45.44 23.42 3.64
N HIS A 644 44.64 24.46 3.72
CA HIS A 644 44.44 25.37 2.58
C HIS A 644 45.67 26.19 2.21
N ALA A 645 46.50 26.58 3.16
CA ALA A 645 47.67 27.42 2.90
C ALA A 645 48.84 26.63 2.28
N VAL A 646 48.97 25.33 2.61
CA VAL A 646 50.18 24.54 2.28
C VAL A 646 49.90 23.53 1.18
N LEU A 647 48.70 22.94 1.14
CA LEU A 647 48.41 21.75 0.34
C LEU A 647 47.55 22.06 -0.91
N GLU A 648 46.84 23.17 -0.93
CA GLU A 648 45.96 23.49 -2.07
C GLU A 648 46.61 24.48 -3.06
N PRO A 649 46.34 24.34 -4.37
CA PRO A 649 46.81 25.27 -5.36
C PRO A 649 46.19 26.66 -5.17
N PRO A 650 46.86 27.75 -5.60
CA PRO A 650 46.31 29.09 -5.50
C PRO A 650 44.99 29.25 -6.26
N CYS A 651 43.94 29.65 -5.55
CA CYS A 651 42.66 29.96 -6.15
C CYS A 651 42.46 31.47 -6.28
N HIS A 652 42.14 31.93 -7.47
CA HIS A 652 41.97 33.38 -7.77
C HIS A 652 40.53 33.86 -7.68
N ASP A 653 39.59 32.95 -7.42
CA ASP A 653 38.17 33.31 -7.28
C ASP A 653 37.92 34.00 -5.92
N LYS A 654 37.77 35.32 -5.96
CA LYS A 654 37.52 36.17 -4.79
C LYS A 654 36.12 35.99 -4.20
N GLU A 655 35.16 35.40 -4.95
CA GLU A 655 33.82 35.12 -4.45
C GLU A 655 33.73 33.81 -3.69
N ALA A 656 34.51 32.83 -4.10
CA ALA A 656 34.56 31.51 -3.42
C ALA A 656 35.30 31.59 -2.09
N THR A 657 36.27 32.47 -1.93
CA THR A 657 37.11 32.56 -0.75
C THR A 657 37.21 33.97 -0.21
N LEU A 658 37.34 34.16 1.11
CA LEU A 658 37.35 35.46 1.76
C LEU A 658 38.54 36.34 1.28
N LEU A 659 39.66 35.73 0.89
CA LEU A 659 40.92 36.43 0.50
C LEU A 659 41.70 35.70 -0.62
N GLY A 660 41.10 34.76 -1.33
CA GLY A 660 41.78 33.85 -2.23
C GLY A 660 42.69 32.83 -1.53
N PHE A 661 42.98 31.72 -2.19
CA PHE A 661 43.94 30.71 -1.69
C PHE A 661 45.32 31.06 -2.23
N ASN A 662 46.01 31.92 -1.50
CA ASN A 662 47.42 32.19 -1.69
C ASN A 662 48.12 32.05 -0.34
N THR A 663 49.15 31.22 -0.27
CA THR A 663 49.91 30.92 0.98
C THR A 663 50.30 32.19 1.71
N ARG A 664 50.77 33.22 0.99
CA ARG A 664 51.17 34.54 1.55
C ARG A 664 49.98 35.25 2.22
N ASN A 665 48.84 35.30 1.57
CA ASN A 665 47.63 35.94 2.11
C ASN A 665 47.07 35.20 3.31
N LYS A 666 47.07 33.85 3.28
CA LYS A 666 46.62 33.03 4.39
C LYS A 666 47.54 33.11 5.60
N THR A 667 48.87 33.12 5.38
CA THR A 667 49.85 33.32 6.47
C THR A 667 49.68 34.69 7.10
N LEU A 668 49.45 35.73 6.28
CA LEU A 668 49.22 37.10 6.78
C LEU A 668 47.91 37.14 7.61
N VAL A 669 46.84 36.55 7.11
CA VAL A 669 45.57 36.49 7.85
C VAL A 669 45.68 35.73 9.17
N LEU A 670 46.37 34.58 9.18
CA LEU A 670 46.64 33.84 10.40
C LEU A 670 47.50 34.67 11.35
N GLY A 671 48.53 35.37 10.86
CA GLY A 671 49.36 36.24 11.65
C GLY A 671 48.59 37.40 12.27
N VAL A 672 47.76 38.09 11.50
CA VAL A 672 46.87 39.17 11.97
C VAL A 672 45.85 38.60 12.99
N TYR A 673 45.28 37.45 12.73
CA TYR A 673 44.33 36.80 13.63
C TYR A 673 44.97 36.43 14.99
N LEU A 674 46.22 36.03 14.99
CA LEU A 674 47.00 35.79 16.24
C LEU A 674 47.44 37.10 16.94
N ALA A 675 47.80 38.11 16.17
CA ALA A 675 48.29 39.36 16.72
C ALA A 675 47.20 40.21 17.40
N ILE A 676 45.96 40.25 16.83
CA ILE A 676 44.90 41.12 17.31
C ILE A 676 44.50 40.84 18.78
N PRO A 677 44.21 39.61 19.21
CA PRO A 677 43.91 39.35 20.60
C PRO A 677 45.06 39.62 21.53
N VAL A 678 46.30 39.34 21.10
CA VAL A 678 47.51 39.58 21.93
C VAL A 678 47.74 41.10 22.09
N VAL A 679 47.62 41.86 21.01
CA VAL A 679 47.74 43.32 21.06
C VAL A 679 46.63 43.93 21.91
N HIS A 680 45.42 43.45 21.81
CA HIS A 680 44.28 43.90 22.61
C HIS A 680 44.50 43.63 24.12
N LEU A 681 44.99 42.45 24.49
CA LEU A 681 45.37 42.13 25.88
C LEU A 681 46.51 43.02 26.39
N MET A 682 47.47 43.41 25.54
CA MET A 682 48.57 44.28 25.93
C MET A 682 48.12 45.74 26.09
N LEU A 683 47.19 46.22 25.29
CA LEU A 683 46.75 47.63 25.31
C LEU A 683 45.67 47.91 26.37
N ALA A 684 44.93 46.91 26.80
CA ALA A 684 43.86 47.07 27.76
C ALA A 684 43.87 45.98 28.87
N PRO A 685 45.00 45.82 29.65
CA PRO A 685 45.15 44.72 30.57
C PRO A 685 44.16 44.76 31.74
N GLU A 686 43.84 45.93 32.25
CA GLU A 686 42.92 46.10 33.40
C GLU A 686 41.46 45.79 33.04
N TRP A 687 41.06 46.19 31.85
CA TRP A 687 39.72 45.99 31.33
C TRP A 687 39.47 44.51 31.00
N THR A 688 40.44 43.86 30.38
CA THR A 688 40.38 42.45 30.01
C THR A 688 40.41 41.50 31.21
N ALA A 689 41.27 41.79 32.20
CA ALA A 689 41.35 40.97 33.41
C ALA A 689 40.08 41.04 34.26
N ALA A 690 39.46 42.21 34.39
CA ALA A 690 38.23 42.41 35.15
C ALA A 690 36.97 41.79 34.46
N ALA A 691 36.95 41.80 33.14
CA ALA A 691 35.81 41.39 32.35
C ALA A 691 35.82 39.86 32.01
N LEU A 692 36.97 39.24 31.88
CA LEU A 692 37.16 37.93 31.25
C LEU A 692 37.70 36.83 32.16
N GLY A 693 38.00 37.15 33.45
CA GLY A 693 38.53 36.16 34.39
C GLY A 693 39.96 35.66 34.08
N PRO A 694 40.35 34.42 34.45
CA PRO A 694 41.72 33.94 34.29
C PRO A 694 42.19 33.95 32.82
N LEU A 695 43.50 34.16 32.60
CA LEU A 695 44.15 34.42 31.31
C LEU A 695 43.76 33.44 30.18
N VAL A 696 43.69 32.14 30.48
CA VAL A 696 43.46 31.10 29.47
C VAL A 696 42.03 31.16 28.92
N PRO A 697 40.95 31.24 29.71
CA PRO A 697 39.62 31.49 29.24
C PRO A 697 39.49 32.85 28.53
N ALA A 698 40.14 33.87 29.00
CA ALA A 698 40.11 35.21 28.42
C ALA A 698 40.62 35.25 26.96
N VAL A 699 41.74 34.60 26.68
CA VAL A 699 42.29 34.48 25.33
C VAL A 699 41.34 33.72 24.41
N ALA A 700 40.77 32.59 24.87
CA ALA A 700 39.80 31.82 24.05
C ALA A 700 38.55 32.63 23.75
N GLN A 701 38.01 33.38 24.71
CA GLN A 701 36.83 34.25 24.51
C GLN A 701 37.10 35.39 23.56
N GLN A 702 38.27 36.02 23.65
CA GLN A 702 38.72 37.06 22.72
C GLN A 702 38.80 36.53 21.29
N TRP A 703 39.39 35.38 21.09
CA TRP A 703 39.51 34.73 19.81
C TRP A 703 38.13 34.41 19.21
N PHE A 704 37.23 33.88 20.01
CA PHE A 704 35.88 33.56 19.60
C PHE A 704 35.10 34.85 19.23
N GLY A 705 35.26 35.90 20.05
CA GLY A 705 34.68 37.23 19.79
C GLY A 705 35.18 37.84 18.46
N TRP A 706 36.48 37.81 18.19
CA TRP A 706 37.05 38.25 16.92
C TRP A 706 36.57 37.42 15.73
N THR A 707 36.44 36.08 15.92
CA THR A 707 35.90 35.22 14.88
C THR A 707 34.45 35.59 14.55
N LEU A 708 33.63 35.82 15.56
CA LEU A 708 32.24 36.28 15.37
C LEU A 708 32.17 37.64 14.68
N LEU A 709 33.06 38.58 15.02
CA LEU A 709 33.16 39.90 14.36
C LEU A 709 33.51 39.75 12.89
N VAL A 710 34.46 38.88 12.53
CA VAL A 710 34.84 38.63 11.13
C VAL A 710 33.69 38.00 10.36
N VAL A 711 33.02 37.00 10.93
CA VAL A 711 31.86 36.38 10.31
C VAL A 711 30.70 37.37 10.19
N GLY A 712 30.39 38.11 11.26
CA GLY A 712 29.34 39.12 11.28
C GLY A 712 29.64 40.27 10.28
N GLY A 713 30.89 40.73 10.24
CA GLY A 713 31.33 41.72 9.26
C GLY A 713 31.18 41.24 7.81
N ARG A 714 31.50 39.97 7.55
CA ARG A 714 31.27 39.36 6.23
C ARG A 714 29.78 39.26 5.89
N VAL A 715 28.96 38.86 6.84
CA VAL A 715 27.50 38.84 6.65
C VAL A 715 26.95 40.24 6.37
N ALA A 716 27.38 41.25 7.16
CA ALA A 716 26.97 42.63 6.95
C ALA A 716 27.42 43.14 5.58
N TYR A 717 28.67 42.87 5.18
CA TYR A 717 29.16 43.19 3.86
C TYR A 717 28.33 42.55 2.74
N LEU A 718 28.01 41.26 2.84
CA LEU A 718 27.19 40.58 1.85
C LEU A 718 25.75 41.12 1.81
N MET A 719 25.20 41.50 2.96
CA MET A 719 23.87 42.15 3.02
C MET A 719 23.89 43.50 2.30
N TRP A 720 24.96 44.28 2.48
CA TRP A 720 25.11 45.58 1.86
C TRP A 720 25.49 45.49 0.38
N ALA A 721 26.47 44.67 0.02
CA ALA A 721 27.03 44.60 -1.34
C ALA A 721 26.18 43.75 -2.30
N GLN A 722 25.38 42.81 -1.79
CA GLN A 722 24.55 41.89 -2.59
C GLN A 722 23.09 41.90 -2.12
N ASN A 723 22.72 41.08 -1.15
CA ASN A 723 21.41 41.07 -0.51
C ASN A 723 21.40 40.17 0.73
N ALA A 724 20.36 40.35 1.57
CA ALA A 724 20.18 39.59 2.80
C ALA A 724 20.05 38.06 2.55
N TRP A 725 19.46 37.66 1.43
CA TRP A 725 19.27 36.25 1.09
C TRP A 725 20.63 35.55 0.84
N LEU A 726 21.53 36.15 0.10
CA LEU A 726 22.87 35.61 -0.15
C LEU A 726 23.74 35.60 1.10
N ALA A 727 23.61 36.61 1.97
CA ALA A 727 24.26 36.63 3.28
C ALA A 727 23.82 35.44 4.14
N MET A 728 22.52 35.13 4.19
CA MET A 728 21.98 33.96 4.89
C MET A 728 22.41 32.65 4.25
N VAL A 729 22.45 32.55 2.93
CA VAL A 729 22.98 31.35 2.22
C VAL A 729 24.42 31.09 2.64
N TRP A 730 25.26 32.15 2.66
CA TRP A 730 26.65 32.02 3.08
C TRP A 730 26.81 31.60 4.53
N LEU A 731 26.03 32.18 5.45
CA LEU A 731 26.06 31.84 6.87
C LEU A 731 25.65 30.36 7.13
N VAL A 732 24.56 29.93 6.52
CA VAL A 732 24.09 28.55 6.65
C VAL A 732 25.10 27.59 6.01
N LYS A 733 25.68 27.94 4.86
CA LYS A 733 26.76 27.17 4.27
C LYS A 733 27.91 26.97 5.25
N LEU A 734 28.44 28.06 5.82
CA LEU A 734 29.56 28.02 6.77
C LEU A 734 29.23 27.15 8.00
N ALA A 735 28.07 27.34 8.62
CA ALA A 735 27.67 26.62 9.82
C ALA A 735 27.47 25.10 9.57
N THR A 736 27.10 24.71 8.34
CA THR A 736 26.84 23.32 7.98
C THR A 736 27.99 22.66 7.19
N ASP A 737 29.05 23.35 6.89
CA ASP A 737 30.23 22.80 6.19
C ASP A 737 30.86 21.61 6.93
N PRO A 738 30.99 21.59 8.29
CA PRO A 738 31.55 20.44 8.98
C PRO A 738 30.79 19.12 8.68
N LEU A 739 29.47 19.15 8.64
CA LEU A 739 28.66 17.96 8.30
C LEU A 739 28.88 17.53 6.84
N THR A 740 28.98 18.51 5.93
CA THR A 740 29.14 18.25 4.50
C THR A 740 30.51 17.67 4.17
N ASP A 741 31.56 18.18 4.80
CA ASP A 741 32.93 17.70 4.61
C ASP A 741 33.07 16.23 5.01
N ILE A 742 32.52 15.83 6.17
CA ILE A 742 32.53 14.44 6.61
C ILE A 742 31.79 13.55 5.59
N VAL A 743 30.61 13.94 5.16
CA VAL A 743 29.80 13.16 4.21
C VAL A 743 30.46 13.08 2.83
N ALA A 744 31.09 14.15 2.36
CA ALA A 744 31.69 14.20 1.04
C ALA A 744 33.03 13.45 0.94
N TYR A 745 33.86 13.52 1.98
CA TYR A 745 35.23 12.99 1.93
C TYR A 745 35.38 11.59 2.54
N SER A 746 34.63 11.21 3.59
CA SER A 746 34.73 9.90 4.24
C SER A 746 34.65 8.70 3.29
N PRO A 747 33.78 8.64 2.25
CA PRO A 747 33.72 7.49 1.35
C PRO A 747 35.00 7.21 0.55
N ARG A 748 35.87 8.21 0.40
CA ARG A 748 37.13 8.06 -0.34
C ARG A 748 38.20 7.34 0.47
N TYR A 749 38.11 7.43 1.80
CA TYR A 749 39.03 6.76 2.73
C TYR A 749 38.50 5.38 3.13
N LEU A 750 37.20 5.20 3.31
CA LEU A 750 36.58 3.91 3.66
C LEU A 750 36.63 2.86 2.54
N LYS A 751 36.87 3.26 1.29
CA LYS A 751 37.01 2.32 0.16
C LYS A 751 38.45 1.83 -0.09
N ARG A 752 39.42 2.34 0.66
CA ARG A 752 40.85 1.93 0.57
C ARG A 752 41.29 1.01 1.71
N SER A 753 40.44 0.77 2.70
CA SER A 753 40.59 -0.23 3.75
C SER A 753 39.69 -1.45 3.44
#